data_649b1a7a33dac2ecd338d51e974435de
#
_entry.id   649b1a7a33dac2ecd338d51e974435de
#
_cell.length_a   1.000
_cell.length_b   1.000
_cell.length_c   1.000
_cell.angle_alpha   90.00
_cell.angle_beta   90.00
_cell.angle_gamma   90.00
#
_symmetry.space_group_name_H-M   'P 1'
#
loop_
_entity.id
_entity.type
_entity.pdbx_description
1 polymer ?
#
loop_
_entity_poly.entity_id
_entity_poly.type
_entity_poly.pdbx_seq_one_letter_code
_entity_poly.pdbx_strand_id
1 'polypeptide(L)'
;MEILFLCIVVFLFLLAIFDLSVGVSNDAVNFLTSAIGSRAASFKRILIVASIGVFIGAAMSNGMMEIARHGIFRPEHFSFYDLITIFMAVMVTDIILLDLFNSLGMPTSTTVSMVFELLGATFVVALIKMAGGLDLGFNELLNTEKALSVILGIFLSVAIAFVFGTIVQFLSRTIFSFNYRSRLKWKIGIFGGICATAIIYFLMIKGTKDLSFMTPDVKAWIKTHTWMIILGCFGFFTLLMQGLHMLKVNVLKVVVLLGTFALAMAFAGNDLVNFIGVPLSGLASYQDFMANGGGDASAFMMGSLNGPANTPVYFLIGAGVVMVVSLATSSKARNVSRTSIGLSSQKGGEEMFGSSRIARRLVRWSLALLAWVRLHTPAKVRAWFNRRFNTDETIMEQGAAFDLVRGSVNLVLAGVLIALGTSLKLPLSTTFVTFMVAMGTSLADRAWGRESAVFRITGVISVIGGWFLTAGAAFIGAGIIVFLMHLGGHWVMIALALLTVVLIVRSHRRFKARKTEDEGDTLFQTILSTEDKERAWDLFQIYLTSRQCDFMKYAAESYAAITTSFLADNARQLGKSESSLLRRKSLLKNDRRKETLCLRHVNHEVAIEKSAWFHLGNSCCMGILYNLRRINEICREHVDNNFHPLPARYAEELRLIITRVGILFNDISAMMELGTPEAVTTLRRHCDELKDSLSDTYHALFPQIREGDAASLTVLYVYLNLLQETREMVSCLRKFLRAYAKMQDSNFSSSRLTASPA
;
A
#
# COMPACT_ATOMS: atom_id res chain seq x y z
N MET A 1 -29.79 -23.36 22.55
CA MET A 1 -29.09 -22.06 22.67
C MET A 1 -27.61 -22.25 22.97
N GLU A 2 -27.21 -23.05 23.94
CA GLU A 2 -25.83 -23.30 24.33
C GLU A 2 -24.94 -23.78 23.15
N ILE A 3 -25.44 -24.76 22.38
CA ILE A 3 -24.71 -25.26 21.17
C ILE A 3 -24.49 -24.14 20.14
N LEU A 4 -25.47 -23.23 19.97
CA LEU A 4 -25.31 -22.11 19.06
C LEU A 4 -24.19 -21.17 19.51
N PHE A 5 -24.13 -20.83 20.80
CA PHE A 5 -23.07 -19.97 21.31
C PHE A 5 -21.69 -20.64 21.23
N LEU A 6 -21.63 -21.97 21.45
CA LEU A 6 -20.39 -22.72 21.20
C LEU A 6 -19.96 -22.64 19.73
N CYS A 7 -20.90 -22.81 18.81
CA CYS A 7 -20.63 -22.67 17.36
C CYS A 7 -20.11 -21.27 17.02
N ILE A 8 -20.68 -20.21 17.62
CA ILE A 8 -20.22 -18.84 17.43
C ILE A 8 -18.78 -18.68 17.96
N VAL A 9 -18.46 -19.18 19.15
CA VAL A 9 -17.11 -19.11 19.70
C VAL A 9 -16.10 -19.86 18.81
N VAL A 10 -16.46 -21.06 18.35
CA VAL A 10 -15.61 -21.81 17.39
C VAL A 10 -15.41 -21.01 16.10
N PHE A 11 -16.47 -20.38 15.62
CA PHE A 11 -16.39 -19.53 14.43
C PHE A 11 -15.47 -18.31 14.63
N LEU A 12 -15.51 -17.66 15.79
CA LEU A 12 -14.58 -16.58 16.16
C LEU A 12 -13.12 -17.06 16.08
N PHE A 13 -12.79 -18.27 16.54
CA PHE A 13 -11.44 -18.83 16.43
C PHE A 13 -11.06 -19.17 15.00
N LEU A 14 -11.98 -19.64 14.16
CA LEU A 14 -11.73 -19.83 12.73
C LEU A 14 -11.42 -18.51 12.03
N LEU A 15 -12.19 -17.46 12.35
CA LEU A 15 -11.92 -16.12 11.86
C LEU A 15 -10.55 -15.60 12.35
N ALA A 16 -10.19 -15.84 13.61
CA ALA A 16 -8.89 -15.47 14.19
C ALA A 16 -7.71 -16.13 13.45
N ILE A 17 -7.81 -17.42 13.10
CA ILE A 17 -6.77 -18.12 12.33
C ILE A 17 -6.61 -17.48 10.94
N PHE A 18 -7.73 -17.14 10.30
CA PHE A 18 -7.71 -16.46 9.01
C PHE A 18 -7.10 -15.06 9.12
N ASP A 19 -7.52 -14.30 10.13
CA ASP A 19 -7.04 -12.96 10.40
C ASP A 19 -5.54 -12.94 10.74
N LEU A 20 -5.06 -13.83 11.59
CA LEU A 20 -3.62 -14.05 11.82
C LEU A 20 -2.86 -14.30 10.51
N SER A 21 -3.42 -15.12 9.63
CA SER A 21 -2.76 -15.46 8.36
C SER A 21 -2.66 -14.25 7.42
N VAL A 22 -3.73 -13.47 7.30
CA VAL A 22 -3.79 -12.31 6.41
C VAL A 22 -3.08 -11.10 7.02
N GLY A 23 -3.35 -10.80 8.30
CA GLY A 23 -2.83 -9.66 9.01
C GLY A 23 -1.31 -9.72 9.17
N VAL A 24 -0.76 -10.85 9.61
CA VAL A 24 0.71 -11.02 9.69
C VAL A 24 1.40 -10.85 8.35
N SER A 25 0.76 -11.31 7.27
CA SER A 25 1.29 -11.14 5.90
C SER A 25 1.33 -9.67 5.48
N ASN A 26 0.37 -8.85 5.95
CA ASN A 26 0.32 -7.42 5.73
C ASN A 26 1.34 -6.69 6.61
N ASP A 27 1.39 -7.01 7.89
CA ASP A 27 2.19 -6.32 8.89
C ASP A 27 3.67 -6.74 8.91
N ALA A 28 4.03 -7.84 8.22
CA ALA A 28 5.42 -8.25 8.00
C ALA A 28 6.30 -7.14 7.40
N VAL A 29 5.69 -6.21 6.65
CA VAL A 29 6.32 -5.00 6.13
C VAL A 29 7.02 -4.21 7.23
N ASN A 30 6.40 -4.12 8.41
CA ASN A 30 6.86 -3.28 9.51
C ASN A 30 8.28 -3.65 9.97
N PHE A 31 8.61 -4.95 10.06
CA PHE A 31 9.90 -5.43 10.54
C PHE A 31 10.82 -5.98 9.45
N LEU A 32 10.32 -6.27 8.24
CA LEU A 32 11.15 -6.75 7.14
C LEU A 32 11.71 -5.63 6.25
N THR A 33 10.96 -4.53 6.08
CA THR A 33 11.25 -3.48 5.10
C THR A 33 12.66 -2.90 5.25
N SER A 34 13.08 -2.58 6.47
CA SER A 34 14.39 -1.93 6.67
C SER A 34 15.56 -2.89 6.50
N ALA A 35 15.40 -4.16 6.85
CA ALA A 35 16.41 -5.17 6.60
C ALA A 35 16.56 -5.53 5.11
N ILE A 36 15.43 -5.62 4.41
CA ILE A 36 15.40 -5.87 2.96
C ILE A 36 15.91 -4.64 2.20
N GLY A 37 15.44 -3.43 2.56
CA GLY A 37 15.80 -2.17 1.92
C GLY A 37 17.27 -1.82 2.05
N SER A 38 17.91 -2.16 3.16
CA SER A 38 19.36 -1.99 3.38
C SER A 38 20.22 -3.18 2.89
N ARG A 39 19.59 -4.27 2.42
CA ARG A 39 20.25 -5.52 2.02
C ARG A 39 21.25 -6.06 3.06
N ALA A 40 20.87 -6.00 4.33
CA ALA A 40 21.72 -6.44 5.42
C ALA A 40 22.08 -7.94 5.36
N ALA A 41 21.12 -8.78 4.92
CA ALA A 41 21.29 -10.22 4.74
C ALA A 41 20.38 -10.75 3.61
N SER A 42 20.52 -12.04 3.28
CA SER A 42 19.60 -12.70 2.36
C SER A 42 18.17 -12.76 2.94
N PHE A 43 17.16 -12.70 2.08
CA PHE A 43 15.76 -12.73 2.50
C PHE A 43 15.43 -13.91 3.44
N LYS A 44 15.97 -15.10 3.16
CA LYS A 44 15.77 -16.29 4.01
C LYS A 44 16.31 -16.08 5.43
N ARG A 45 17.50 -15.48 5.58
CA ARG A 45 18.10 -15.21 6.91
C ARG A 45 17.28 -14.15 7.67
N ILE A 46 16.85 -13.09 6.99
CA ILE A 46 15.98 -12.05 7.59
C ILE A 46 14.68 -12.69 8.08
N LEU A 47 14.07 -13.55 7.26
CA LEU A 47 12.83 -14.23 7.59
C LEU A 47 12.97 -15.16 8.80
N ILE A 48 14.04 -15.94 8.90
CA ILE A 48 14.31 -16.82 10.06
C ILE A 48 14.42 -15.98 11.34
N VAL A 49 15.22 -14.93 11.30
CA VAL A 49 15.41 -14.03 12.45
C VAL A 49 14.11 -13.39 12.90
N ALA A 50 13.31 -12.91 11.93
CA ALA A 50 11.99 -12.34 12.19
C ALA A 50 11.02 -13.37 12.77
N SER A 51 11.00 -14.60 12.23
CA SER A 51 10.14 -15.69 12.72
C SER A 51 10.42 -16.05 14.17
N ILE A 52 11.69 -16.10 14.57
CA ILE A 52 12.08 -16.34 15.97
C ILE A 52 11.56 -15.19 16.85
N GLY A 53 11.71 -13.93 16.40
CA GLY A 53 11.19 -12.77 17.12
C GLY A 53 9.67 -12.81 17.28
N VAL A 54 8.93 -13.10 16.20
CA VAL A 54 7.47 -13.22 16.21
C VAL A 54 7.02 -14.31 17.19
N PHE A 55 7.63 -15.48 17.16
CA PHE A 55 7.26 -16.60 18.04
C PHE A 55 7.46 -16.25 19.52
N ILE A 56 8.61 -15.69 19.88
CA ILE A 56 8.90 -15.29 21.26
C ILE A 56 7.97 -14.16 21.69
N GLY A 57 7.76 -13.15 20.83
CA GLY A 57 6.86 -12.03 21.12
C GLY A 57 5.43 -12.47 21.34
N ALA A 58 4.91 -13.40 20.52
CA ALA A 58 3.57 -13.97 20.68
C ALA A 58 3.42 -14.70 22.03
N ALA A 59 4.39 -15.54 22.40
CA ALA A 59 4.37 -16.24 23.68
C ALA A 59 4.36 -15.31 24.90
N MET A 60 4.82 -14.05 24.72
CA MET A 60 4.92 -13.04 25.78
C MET A 60 3.78 -12.00 25.77
N SER A 61 2.78 -12.14 24.90
CA SER A 61 1.75 -11.12 24.64
C SER A 61 0.60 -11.07 25.67
N ASN A 62 0.65 -11.82 26.76
CA ASN A 62 -0.47 -11.95 27.71
C ASN A 62 -0.98 -10.60 28.24
N GLY A 63 -0.08 -9.67 28.57
CA GLY A 63 -0.44 -8.39 29.19
C GLY A 63 -1.31 -7.46 28.33
N MET A 64 -1.32 -7.64 26.99
CA MET A 64 -2.11 -6.83 26.08
C MET A 64 -3.56 -7.32 25.91
N MET A 65 -3.87 -8.58 26.31
CA MET A 65 -5.20 -9.17 26.14
C MET A 65 -6.30 -8.47 26.95
N GLU A 66 -5.95 -7.72 27.99
CA GLU A 66 -6.87 -6.92 28.80
C GLU A 66 -7.60 -5.85 27.99
N ILE A 67 -7.02 -5.37 26.88
CA ILE A 67 -7.61 -4.30 26.06
C ILE A 67 -8.90 -4.76 25.39
N ALA A 68 -8.94 -6.01 24.90
CA ALA A 68 -10.12 -6.59 24.28
C ALA A 68 -11.20 -6.96 25.32
N ARG A 69 -10.86 -7.14 26.60
CA ARG A 69 -11.79 -7.55 27.66
C ARG A 69 -12.53 -6.38 28.32
N HIS A 70 -11.79 -5.35 28.74
CA HIS A 70 -12.34 -4.20 29.49
C HIS A 70 -11.62 -2.87 29.17
N GLY A 71 -10.85 -2.83 28.06
CA GLY A 71 -10.13 -1.63 27.66
C GLY A 71 -11.02 -0.52 27.12
N ILE A 72 -12.15 -0.86 26.50
CA ILE A 72 -13.01 0.08 25.76
C ILE A 72 -14.39 0.20 26.41
N PHE A 73 -14.91 -0.86 27.00
CA PHE A 73 -16.22 -0.92 27.65
C PHE A 73 -16.12 -1.46 29.07
N ARG A 74 -17.17 -1.31 29.83
CA ARG A 74 -17.30 -1.85 31.21
C ARG A 74 -18.18 -3.10 31.21
N PRO A 75 -17.59 -4.31 31.23
CA PRO A 75 -18.30 -5.56 31.01
C PRO A 75 -19.46 -5.82 31.98
N GLU A 76 -19.40 -5.26 33.19
CA GLU A 76 -20.44 -5.41 34.22
C GLU A 76 -21.82 -4.89 33.82
N HIS A 77 -21.89 -4.03 32.81
CA HIS A 77 -23.13 -3.47 32.29
C HIS A 77 -23.64 -4.13 31.02
N PHE A 78 -22.93 -5.14 30.52
CA PHE A 78 -23.28 -5.87 29.28
C PHE A 78 -23.62 -7.32 29.62
N SER A 79 -24.71 -7.82 28.98
CA SER A 79 -25.06 -9.23 29.09
C SER A 79 -24.12 -10.10 28.24
N PHE A 80 -24.12 -11.40 28.50
CA PHE A 80 -23.40 -12.36 27.68
C PHE A 80 -23.80 -12.26 26.18
N TYR A 81 -25.12 -12.10 25.93
CA TYR A 81 -25.64 -11.93 24.55
C TYR A 81 -25.10 -10.67 23.89
N ASP A 82 -25.03 -9.53 24.59
CA ASP A 82 -24.49 -8.30 24.09
C ASP A 82 -23.02 -8.49 23.70
N LEU A 83 -22.21 -9.08 24.57
CA LEU A 83 -20.78 -9.22 24.33
C LEU A 83 -20.45 -10.18 23.18
N ILE A 84 -21.15 -11.33 23.10
CA ILE A 84 -20.92 -12.26 21.99
C ILE A 84 -21.31 -11.64 20.64
N THR A 85 -22.35 -10.79 20.64
CA THR A 85 -22.78 -10.05 19.45
C THR A 85 -21.75 -8.99 19.07
N ILE A 86 -21.21 -8.24 20.04
CA ILE A 86 -20.13 -7.26 19.83
C ILE A 86 -18.90 -7.98 19.25
N PHE A 87 -18.45 -9.06 19.88
CA PHE A 87 -17.26 -9.79 19.44
C PHE A 87 -17.39 -10.36 18.04
N MET A 88 -18.58 -10.86 17.71
CA MET A 88 -18.86 -11.35 16.36
C MET A 88 -18.87 -10.22 15.34
N ALA A 89 -19.48 -9.08 15.66
CA ALA A 89 -19.52 -7.91 14.79
C ALA A 89 -18.09 -7.37 14.51
N VAL A 90 -17.25 -7.31 15.53
CA VAL A 90 -15.84 -6.90 15.40
C VAL A 90 -15.11 -7.81 14.43
N MET A 91 -15.10 -9.13 14.68
CA MET A 91 -14.35 -10.07 13.84
C MET A 91 -14.84 -10.13 12.39
N VAL A 92 -16.15 -10.02 12.18
CA VAL A 92 -16.75 -9.96 10.82
C VAL A 92 -16.33 -8.68 10.12
N THR A 93 -16.37 -7.54 10.82
CA THR A 93 -15.99 -6.23 10.26
C THR A 93 -14.51 -6.21 9.90
N ASP A 94 -13.65 -6.65 10.79
CA ASP A 94 -12.19 -6.64 10.60
C ASP A 94 -11.78 -7.43 9.35
N ILE A 95 -12.33 -8.62 9.16
CA ILE A 95 -12.06 -9.43 7.97
C ILE A 95 -12.52 -8.75 6.68
N ILE A 96 -13.72 -8.14 6.69
CA ILE A 96 -14.25 -7.42 5.52
C ILE A 96 -13.35 -6.20 5.19
N LEU A 97 -12.94 -5.45 6.21
CA LEU A 97 -12.09 -4.28 6.05
C LEU A 97 -10.69 -4.66 5.58
N LEU A 98 -10.06 -5.65 6.21
CA LEU A 98 -8.73 -6.13 5.80
C LEU A 98 -8.73 -6.59 4.34
N ASP A 99 -9.75 -7.34 3.90
CA ASP A 99 -9.87 -7.77 2.52
C ASP A 99 -10.06 -6.59 1.55
N LEU A 100 -10.92 -5.64 1.91
CA LEU A 100 -11.17 -4.44 1.11
C LEU A 100 -9.91 -3.60 0.95
N PHE A 101 -9.23 -3.25 2.03
CA PHE A 101 -8.03 -2.41 2.01
C PHE A 101 -6.84 -3.10 1.36
N ASN A 102 -6.66 -4.42 1.59
CA ASN A 102 -5.66 -5.21 0.88
C ASN A 102 -5.90 -5.25 -0.63
N SER A 103 -7.17 -5.32 -1.06
CA SER A 103 -7.53 -5.29 -2.48
C SER A 103 -7.30 -3.91 -3.12
N LEU A 104 -7.37 -2.83 -2.35
CA LEU A 104 -7.04 -1.46 -2.75
C LEU A 104 -5.54 -1.15 -2.67
N GLY A 105 -4.72 -2.06 -2.09
CA GLY A 105 -3.29 -1.85 -1.90
C GLY A 105 -2.94 -0.77 -0.88
N MET A 106 -3.85 -0.46 0.03
CA MET A 106 -3.67 0.54 1.08
C MET A 106 -3.15 -0.12 2.36
N PRO A 107 -2.02 0.32 2.93
CA PRO A 107 -1.52 -0.20 4.20
C PRO A 107 -2.47 0.22 5.33
N THR A 108 -2.99 -0.75 6.07
CA THR A 108 -3.88 -0.56 7.21
C THR A 108 -3.19 -0.95 8.51
N SER A 109 -3.76 -0.55 9.63
CA SER A 109 -3.30 -0.96 10.96
C SER A 109 -4.37 -1.81 11.61
N THR A 110 -4.04 -3.05 11.91
CA THR A 110 -4.91 -4.00 12.62
C THR A 110 -5.28 -3.49 14.02
N THR A 111 -4.36 -2.83 14.72
CA THR A 111 -4.63 -2.22 16.02
C THR A 111 -5.70 -1.13 15.94
N VAL A 112 -5.63 -0.27 14.92
CA VAL A 112 -6.62 0.79 14.73
C VAL A 112 -7.97 0.19 14.36
N SER A 113 -8.02 -0.79 13.45
CA SER A 113 -9.24 -1.53 13.10
C SER A 113 -9.92 -2.06 14.36
N MET A 114 -9.26 -2.95 15.10
CA MET A 114 -9.81 -3.62 16.27
C MET A 114 -10.33 -2.64 17.35
N VAL A 115 -9.55 -1.59 17.66
CA VAL A 115 -9.94 -0.58 18.66
C VAL A 115 -11.19 0.19 18.24
N PHE A 116 -11.24 0.63 16.98
CA PHE A 116 -12.39 1.41 16.49
C PHE A 116 -13.60 0.54 16.19
N GLU A 117 -13.43 -0.74 15.86
CA GLU A 117 -14.51 -1.72 15.74
C GLU A 117 -15.15 -2.03 17.09
N LEU A 118 -14.33 -2.31 18.11
CA LEU A 118 -14.82 -2.49 19.49
C LEU A 118 -15.57 -1.25 19.97
N LEU A 119 -15.00 -0.07 19.72
CA LEU A 119 -15.63 1.19 20.11
C LEU A 119 -16.97 1.39 19.38
N GLY A 120 -17.01 1.16 18.06
CA GLY A 120 -18.22 1.32 17.25
C GLY A 120 -19.32 0.34 17.61
N ALA A 121 -18.98 -0.93 17.74
CA ALA A 121 -19.94 -1.96 18.16
C ALA A 121 -20.49 -1.69 19.56
N THR A 122 -19.61 -1.39 20.51
CA THR A 122 -20.03 -1.12 21.90
C THR A 122 -20.83 0.17 22.01
N PHE A 123 -20.47 1.21 21.25
CA PHE A 123 -21.20 2.47 21.21
C PHE A 123 -22.66 2.27 20.73
N VAL A 124 -22.87 1.47 19.70
CA VAL A 124 -24.22 1.18 19.20
C VAL A 124 -25.03 0.33 20.19
N VAL A 125 -24.42 -0.68 20.82
CA VAL A 125 -25.13 -1.46 21.88
C VAL A 125 -25.46 -0.58 23.07
N ALA A 126 -24.58 0.33 23.48
CA ALA A 126 -24.85 1.30 24.54
C ALA A 126 -26.04 2.20 24.18
N LEU A 127 -26.10 2.71 22.93
CA LEU A 127 -27.26 3.49 22.43
C LEU A 127 -28.58 2.67 22.50
N ILE A 128 -28.55 1.40 22.10
CA ILE A 128 -29.72 0.52 22.12
C ILE A 128 -30.19 0.33 23.56
N LYS A 129 -29.27 0.09 24.51
CA LYS A 129 -29.60 -0.08 25.92
C LYS A 129 -30.18 1.18 26.54
N MET A 130 -29.61 2.34 26.27
CA MET A 130 -30.13 3.63 26.71
C MET A 130 -31.54 3.89 26.15
N ALA A 131 -31.75 3.63 24.85
CA ALA A 131 -33.06 3.74 24.20
C ALA A 131 -34.09 2.73 24.79
N GLY A 132 -33.63 1.59 25.30
CA GLY A 132 -34.46 0.59 25.97
C GLY A 132 -34.80 0.93 27.44
N GLY A 133 -34.44 2.12 27.93
CA GLY A 133 -34.80 2.62 29.25
C GLY A 133 -33.77 2.33 30.36
N LEU A 134 -32.54 1.98 30.01
CA LEU A 134 -31.46 1.87 30.98
C LEU A 134 -31.01 3.28 31.43
N ASP A 135 -31.10 3.55 32.72
CA ASP A 135 -30.82 4.85 33.35
C ASP A 135 -29.30 5.03 33.63
N LEU A 136 -28.45 4.63 32.67
CA LEU A 136 -27.00 4.74 32.75
C LEU A 136 -26.48 5.62 31.61
N GLY A 137 -25.51 6.48 31.91
CA GLY A 137 -24.87 7.35 30.94
C GLY A 137 -23.76 6.64 30.13
N PHE A 138 -23.34 7.23 29.01
CA PHE A 138 -22.24 6.71 28.19
C PHE A 138 -20.95 6.47 28.97
N ASN A 139 -20.61 7.31 29.93
CA ASN A 139 -19.41 7.19 30.75
C ASN A 139 -19.47 5.98 31.74
N GLU A 140 -20.66 5.46 31.99
CA GLU A 140 -20.86 4.29 32.84
C GLU A 140 -20.82 3.00 32.02
N LEU A 141 -21.27 3.04 30.77
CA LEU A 141 -21.22 1.92 29.83
C LEU A 141 -19.85 1.78 29.15
N LEU A 142 -19.29 2.89 28.69
CA LEU A 142 -18.00 2.93 28.01
C LEU A 142 -16.88 3.37 28.95
N ASN A 143 -15.71 2.78 28.82
CA ASN A 143 -14.50 3.23 29.50
C ASN A 143 -13.88 4.40 28.71
N THR A 144 -14.57 5.57 28.77
CA THR A 144 -14.24 6.73 27.93
C THR A 144 -12.82 7.27 28.17
N GLU A 145 -12.34 7.26 29.43
CA GLU A 145 -10.98 7.70 29.77
C GLU A 145 -9.93 6.80 29.14
N LYS A 146 -10.10 5.48 29.27
CA LYS A 146 -9.15 4.50 28.73
C LYS A 146 -9.22 4.46 27.20
N ALA A 147 -10.41 4.51 26.60
CA ALA A 147 -10.61 4.59 25.17
C ALA A 147 -9.95 5.86 24.59
N LEU A 148 -10.15 7.01 25.23
CA LEU A 148 -9.50 8.27 24.80
C LEU A 148 -7.97 8.18 24.93
N SER A 149 -7.46 7.60 26.01
CA SER A 149 -6.02 7.39 26.21
C SER A 149 -5.42 6.51 25.11
N VAL A 150 -6.12 5.44 24.71
CA VAL A 150 -5.72 4.55 23.62
C VAL A 150 -5.69 5.29 22.28
N ILE A 151 -6.76 6.01 21.96
CA ILE A 151 -6.87 6.79 20.71
C ILE A 151 -5.78 7.86 20.65
N LEU A 152 -5.60 8.64 21.71
CA LEU A 152 -4.54 9.65 21.79
C LEU A 152 -3.16 9.01 21.71
N GLY A 153 -2.94 7.87 22.35
CA GLY A 153 -1.69 7.10 22.28
C GLY A 153 -1.35 6.71 20.84
N ILE A 154 -2.33 6.20 20.09
CA ILE A 154 -2.16 5.82 18.68
C ILE A 154 -1.73 7.04 17.84
N PHE A 155 -2.47 8.14 17.91
CA PHE A 155 -2.17 9.32 17.07
C PHE A 155 -0.92 10.09 17.53
N LEU A 156 -0.69 10.20 18.84
CA LEU A 156 0.51 10.86 19.36
C LEU A 156 1.78 10.08 19.01
N SER A 157 1.72 8.75 18.97
CA SER A 157 2.83 7.89 18.57
C SER A 157 3.33 8.20 17.15
N VAL A 158 2.47 8.64 16.24
CA VAL A 158 2.79 9.08 14.87
C VAL A 158 3.76 10.27 14.90
N ALA A 159 3.42 11.30 15.67
CA ALA A 159 4.25 12.49 15.81
C ALA A 159 5.58 12.17 16.53
N ILE A 160 5.51 11.42 17.63
CA ILE A 160 6.69 11.00 18.40
C ILE A 160 7.64 10.19 17.51
N ALA A 161 7.13 9.21 16.77
CA ALA A 161 7.94 8.36 15.90
C ALA A 161 8.66 9.17 14.80
N PHE A 162 7.96 10.13 14.19
CA PHE A 162 8.56 11.01 13.17
C PHE A 162 9.65 11.91 13.74
N VAL A 163 9.38 12.58 14.86
CA VAL A 163 10.33 13.50 15.50
C VAL A 163 11.56 12.76 15.99
N PHE A 164 11.38 11.67 16.74
CA PHE A 164 12.52 10.88 17.22
C PHE A 164 13.28 10.21 16.07
N GLY A 165 12.58 9.73 15.02
CA GLY A 165 13.20 9.22 13.80
C GLY A 165 14.13 10.26 13.16
N THR A 166 13.66 11.49 13.05
CA THR A 166 14.44 12.61 12.51
C THR A 166 15.64 12.95 13.38
N ILE A 167 15.45 13.08 14.69
CA ILE A 167 16.53 13.46 15.63
C ILE A 167 17.60 12.38 15.70
N VAL A 168 17.22 11.11 15.91
CA VAL A 168 18.18 10.02 16.09
C VAL A 168 18.97 9.77 14.81
N GLN A 169 18.33 9.85 13.65
CA GLN A 169 19.05 9.71 12.37
C GLN A 169 19.97 10.90 12.12
N PHE A 170 19.55 12.11 12.41
CA PHE A 170 20.40 13.30 12.32
C PHE A 170 21.66 13.18 13.18
N LEU A 171 21.51 12.74 14.44
CA LEU A 171 22.64 12.47 15.34
C LEU A 171 23.55 11.37 14.78
N SER A 172 22.97 10.26 14.29
CA SER A 172 23.71 9.16 13.70
C SER A 172 24.54 9.62 12.47
N ARG A 173 23.98 10.48 11.61
CA ARG A 173 24.71 11.08 10.47
C ARG A 173 25.80 12.04 10.90
N THR A 174 25.60 12.77 11.97
CA THR A 174 26.62 13.62 12.54
C THR A 174 27.85 12.80 12.98
N ILE A 175 27.64 11.58 13.49
CA ILE A 175 28.70 10.68 13.94
C ILE A 175 29.36 9.93 12.76
N PHE A 176 28.54 9.30 11.88
CA PHE A 176 29.05 8.39 10.83
C PHE A 176 29.19 9.03 9.45
N SER A 177 28.42 10.08 9.11
CA SER A 177 28.26 10.62 7.75
C SER A 177 27.75 9.55 6.75
N PHE A 178 27.66 9.89 5.47
CA PHE A 178 27.28 8.94 4.42
C PHE A 178 28.42 8.00 4.03
N ASN A 179 29.69 8.46 4.14
CA ASN A 179 30.87 7.60 4.06
C ASN A 179 31.19 7.05 5.44
N TYR A 180 30.37 6.10 5.93
CA TYR A 180 30.52 5.55 7.26
C TYR A 180 31.77 4.67 7.42
N ARG A 181 32.29 3.99 6.36
CA ARG A 181 33.40 3.04 6.46
C ARG A 181 34.69 3.68 7.04
N SER A 182 34.96 4.90 6.66
CA SER A 182 36.15 5.63 7.16
C SER A 182 36.05 6.02 8.63
N ARG A 183 34.86 5.91 9.24
CA ARG A 183 34.57 6.41 10.59
C ARG A 183 34.12 5.33 11.57
N LEU A 184 34.20 4.07 11.18
CA LEU A 184 33.76 2.96 12.03
C LEU A 184 34.64 2.82 13.28
N LYS A 185 35.94 2.57 13.15
CA LYS A 185 36.91 2.39 14.24
C LYS A 185 36.23 1.98 15.57
N TRP A 186 36.44 2.75 16.62
CA TRP A 186 35.83 2.52 17.94
C TRP A 186 34.37 2.99 18.05
N LYS A 187 33.92 3.87 17.16
CA LYS A 187 32.55 4.43 17.19
C LYS A 187 31.46 3.38 16.91
N ILE A 188 31.80 2.35 16.13
CA ILE A 188 30.85 1.29 15.79
C ILE A 188 30.54 0.40 16.99
N GLY A 189 31.52 0.16 17.88
CA GLY A 189 31.30 -0.58 19.12
C GLY A 189 30.32 0.16 20.04
N ILE A 190 30.50 1.49 20.20
CA ILE A 190 29.60 2.32 21.00
C ILE A 190 28.19 2.33 20.39
N PHE A 191 28.06 2.55 19.08
CA PHE A 191 26.76 2.56 18.39
C PHE A 191 26.04 1.21 18.53
N GLY A 192 26.75 0.10 18.26
CA GLY A 192 26.22 -1.24 18.43
C GLY A 192 25.85 -1.54 19.89
N GLY A 193 26.68 -1.07 20.84
CA GLY A 193 26.40 -1.17 22.27
C GLY A 193 25.14 -0.44 22.70
N ILE A 194 24.95 0.80 22.24
CA ILE A 194 23.72 1.59 22.50
C ILE A 194 22.50 0.85 21.93
N CYS A 195 22.56 0.42 20.65
CA CYS A 195 21.47 -0.28 20.00
C CYS A 195 21.09 -1.59 20.72
N ALA A 196 22.07 -2.44 21.03
CA ALA A 196 21.85 -3.70 21.72
C ALA A 196 21.32 -3.50 23.14
N THR A 197 21.88 -2.53 23.89
CA THR A 197 21.41 -2.21 25.24
C THR A 197 19.97 -1.70 25.24
N ALA A 198 19.62 -0.81 24.31
CA ALA A 198 18.26 -0.31 24.18
C ALA A 198 17.27 -1.45 23.89
N ILE A 199 17.62 -2.35 22.96
CA ILE A 199 16.81 -3.52 22.64
C ILE A 199 16.61 -4.40 23.87
N ILE A 200 17.69 -4.82 24.53
CA ILE A 200 17.62 -5.72 25.70
C ILE A 200 16.84 -5.08 26.84
N TYR A 201 17.09 -3.81 27.14
CA TYR A 201 16.39 -3.13 28.22
C TYR A 201 14.88 -3.00 27.96
N PHE A 202 14.49 -2.53 26.80
CA PHE A 202 13.08 -2.28 26.53
C PHE A 202 12.28 -3.56 26.23
N LEU A 203 12.84 -4.49 25.47
CA LEU A 203 12.14 -5.73 25.12
C LEU A 203 12.22 -6.75 26.23
N MET A 204 13.43 -7.07 26.73
CA MET A 204 13.59 -8.17 27.67
C MET A 204 13.28 -7.77 29.10
N ILE A 205 13.62 -6.58 29.53
CA ILE A 205 13.45 -6.16 30.92
C ILE A 205 12.07 -5.50 31.12
N LYS A 206 11.68 -4.56 30.28
CA LYS A 206 10.39 -3.86 30.37
C LYS A 206 9.25 -4.67 29.80
N GLY A 207 9.46 -5.37 28.68
CA GLY A 207 8.42 -6.15 27.99
C GLY A 207 8.02 -7.43 28.73
N THR A 208 8.91 -7.98 29.56
CA THR A 208 8.66 -9.24 30.31
C THR A 208 8.10 -9.07 31.70
N LYS A 209 7.83 -7.85 32.15
CA LYS A 209 7.41 -7.55 33.53
C LYS A 209 6.12 -8.28 33.98
N ASP A 210 5.25 -8.65 33.04
CA ASP A 210 3.98 -9.31 33.34
C ASP A 210 4.03 -10.85 33.15
N LEU A 211 5.23 -11.42 32.98
CA LEU A 211 5.42 -12.87 32.88
C LEU A 211 5.49 -13.52 34.27
N SER A 212 5.06 -14.78 34.36
CA SER A 212 4.91 -15.56 35.60
C SER A 212 6.22 -15.74 36.38
N PHE A 213 7.38 -15.70 35.71
CA PHE A 213 8.69 -15.79 36.39
C PHE A 213 9.18 -14.44 36.97
N MET A 214 8.51 -13.33 36.65
CA MET A 214 8.80 -12.02 37.22
C MET A 214 8.12 -11.79 38.55
N THR A 215 8.70 -12.34 39.60
CA THR A 215 8.20 -12.16 40.96
C THR A 215 8.25 -10.69 41.41
N PRO A 216 7.45 -10.27 42.39
CA PRO A 216 7.48 -8.91 42.95
C PRO A 216 8.88 -8.46 43.37
N ASP A 217 9.65 -9.37 43.96
CA ASP A 217 11.03 -9.11 44.43
C ASP A 217 11.98 -8.83 43.27
N VAL A 218 11.88 -9.62 42.20
CA VAL A 218 12.66 -9.41 40.95
C VAL A 218 12.33 -8.08 40.31
N LYS A 219 11.03 -7.72 40.26
CA LYS A 219 10.59 -6.40 39.74
C LYS A 219 11.15 -5.25 40.56
N ALA A 220 11.09 -5.36 41.88
CA ALA A 220 11.64 -4.35 42.80
C ALA A 220 13.16 -4.22 42.62
N TRP A 221 13.87 -5.35 42.57
CA TRP A 221 15.32 -5.37 42.36
C TRP A 221 15.74 -4.71 41.02
N ILE A 222 15.07 -5.07 39.92
CA ILE A 222 15.30 -4.45 38.59
C ILE A 222 15.05 -2.94 38.66
N LYS A 223 13.98 -2.49 39.32
CA LYS A 223 13.64 -1.08 39.46
C LYS A 223 14.72 -0.32 40.23
N THR A 224 15.24 -0.89 41.29
CA THR A 224 16.28 -0.29 42.12
C THR A 224 17.64 -0.24 41.39
N HIS A 225 17.98 -1.29 40.64
CA HIS A 225 19.27 -1.42 39.96
C HIS A 225 19.24 -1.08 38.47
N THR A 226 18.20 -0.39 37.99
CA THR A 226 18.00 -0.06 36.56
C THR A 226 19.25 0.53 35.91
N TRP A 227 19.89 1.54 36.54
CA TRP A 227 21.07 2.19 35.99
C TRP A 227 22.30 1.28 35.93
N MET A 228 22.47 0.43 36.92
CA MET A 228 23.55 -0.57 36.94
C MET A 228 23.37 -1.60 35.83
N ILE A 229 22.14 -2.05 35.60
CA ILE A 229 21.81 -2.99 34.52
C ILE A 229 22.08 -2.33 33.15
N ILE A 230 21.63 -1.09 32.93
CA ILE A 230 21.85 -0.36 31.68
C ILE A 230 23.34 -0.17 31.41
N LEU A 231 24.12 0.27 32.42
CA LEU A 231 25.53 0.50 32.27
C LEU A 231 26.30 -0.82 32.06
N GLY A 232 25.95 -1.87 32.79
CA GLY A 232 26.52 -3.20 32.59
C GLY A 232 26.25 -3.78 31.21
N CYS A 233 25.00 -3.73 30.72
CA CYS A 233 24.66 -4.11 29.37
C CYS A 233 25.40 -3.27 28.33
N PHE A 234 25.44 -1.94 28.52
CA PHE A 234 26.16 -1.05 27.61
C PHE A 234 27.65 -1.38 27.52
N GLY A 235 28.31 -1.58 28.65
CA GLY A 235 29.72 -1.98 28.67
C GLY A 235 29.95 -3.32 27.96
N PHE A 236 29.15 -4.34 28.34
CA PHE A 236 29.24 -5.67 27.73
C PHE A 236 29.00 -5.64 26.21
N PHE A 237 27.91 -5.06 25.76
CA PHE A 237 27.57 -5.03 24.32
C PHE A 237 28.53 -4.13 23.53
N THR A 238 29.03 -3.04 24.11
CA THR A 238 30.07 -2.20 23.46
C THR A 238 31.33 -3.00 23.20
N LEU A 239 31.82 -3.75 24.21
CA LEU A 239 32.99 -4.61 24.07
C LEU A 239 32.72 -5.75 23.06
N LEU A 240 31.57 -6.38 23.12
CA LEU A 240 31.19 -7.44 22.19
C LEU A 240 31.17 -6.94 20.75
N MET A 241 30.48 -5.81 20.48
CA MET A 241 30.38 -5.23 19.13
C MET A 241 31.74 -4.74 18.63
N GLN A 242 32.57 -4.22 19.50
CA GLN A 242 33.94 -3.84 19.15
C GLN A 242 34.80 -5.08 18.83
N GLY A 243 34.66 -6.16 19.58
CA GLY A 243 35.33 -7.44 19.31
C GLY A 243 34.89 -8.03 17.95
N LEU A 244 33.57 -8.02 17.64
CA LEU A 244 33.08 -8.44 16.32
C LEU A 244 33.66 -7.58 15.20
N HIS A 245 33.78 -6.26 15.42
CA HIS A 245 34.43 -5.38 14.44
C HIS A 245 35.91 -5.72 14.21
N MET A 246 36.63 -6.03 15.27
CA MET A 246 38.06 -6.49 15.18
C MET A 246 38.17 -7.82 14.41
N LEU A 247 37.19 -8.71 14.55
CA LEU A 247 37.07 -9.95 13.77
C LEU A 247 36.60 -9.73 12.33
N LYS A 248 36.54 -8.47 11.86
CA LYS A 248 36.09 -8.05 10.51
C LYS A 248 34.62 -8.37 10.21
N VAL A 249 33.79 -8.63 11.21
CA VAL A 249 32.35 -8.78 11.06
C VAL A 249 31.70 -7.40 10.86
N ASN A 250 30.79 -7.29 9.92
CA ASN A 250 30.05 -6.04 9.70
C ASN A 250 28.98 -5.84 10.80
N VAL A 251 29.35 -5.07 11.83
CA VAL A 251 28.50 -4.82 13.01
C VAL A 251 27.17 -4.16 12.64
N LEU A 252 27.11 -3.31 11.60
CA LEU A 252 25.85 -2.71 11.16
C LEU A 252 24.87 -3.78 10.66
N LYS A 253 25.36 -4.81 9.94
CA LYS A 253 24.52 -5.95 9.54
C LYS A 253 24.00 -6.74 10.76
N VAL A 254 24.84 -6.90 11.78
CA VAL A 254 24.45 -7.54 13.06
C VAL A 254 23.36 -6.71 13.75
N VAL A 255 23.55 -5.38 13.84
CA VAL A 255 22.54 -4.47 14.45
C VAL A 255 21.23 -4.48 13.68
N VAL A 256 21.25 -4.52 12.35
CA VAL A 256 20.03 -4.63 11.52
C VAL A 256 19.30 -5.95 11.81
N LEU A 257 20.01 -7.08 11.90
CA LEU A 257 19.38 -8.37 12.20
C LEU A 257 18.83 -8.42 13.63
N LEU A 258 19.59 -7.90 14.60
CA LEU A 258 19.14 -7.76 15.99
C LEU A 258 17.90 -6.85 16.09
N GLY A 259 17.91 -5.73 15.36
CA GLY A 259 16.77 -4.83 15.26
C GLY A 259 15.57 -5.47 14.58
N THR A 260 15.78 -6.32 13.57
CA THR A 260 14.71 -7.10 12.93
C THR A 260 14.05 -8.08 13.92
N PHE A 261 14.88 -8.81 14.66
CA PHE A 261 14.40 -9.68 15.74
C PHE A 261 13.59 -8.89 16.77
N ALA A 262 14.15 -7.79 17.25
CA ALA A 262 13.55 -6.94 18.27
C ALA A 262 12.20 -6.36 17.83
N LEU A 263 12.14 -5.83 16.61
CA LEU A 263 10.93 -5.24 16.08
C LEU A 263 9.86 -6.31 15.78
N ALA A 264 10.26 -7.49 15.30
CA ALA A 264 9.35 -8.61 15.10
C ALA A 264 8.78 -9.14 16.43
N MET A 265 9.61 -9.19 17.48
CA MET A 265 9.18 -9.54 18.83
C MET A 265 8.24 -8.48 19.42
N ALA A 266 8.56 -7.19 19.27
CA ALA A 266 7.71 -6.10 19.73
C ALA A 266 6.37 -6.06 18.98
N PHE A 267 6.39 -6.32 17.67
CA PHE A 267 5.18 -6.46 16.85
C PHE A 267 4.27 -7.56 17.40
N ALA A 268 4.77 -8.79 17.51
CA ALA A 268 3.95 -9.89 17.98
C ALA A 268 3.46 -9.69 19.43
N GLY A 269 4.29 -9.11 20.30
CA GLY A 269 3.91 -8.77 21.68
C GLY A 269 2.81 -7.72 21.78
N ASN A 270 2.76 -6.77 20.83
CA ASN A 270 1.75 -5.71 20.79
C ASN A 270 0.49 -6.11 20.00
N ASP A 271 0.67 -6.71 18.81
CA ASP A 271 -0.42 -6.85 17.83
C ASP A 271 -1.15 -8.19 17.91
N LEU A 272 -0.67 -9.18 18.69
CA LEU A 272 -1.35 -10.46 18.83
C LEU A 272 -2.77 -10.29 19.39
N VAL A 273 -2.99 -9.32 20.28
CA VAL A 273 -4.31 -9.02 20.84
C VAL A 273 -5.33 -8.62 19.77
N ASN A 274 -4.90 -8.00 18.70
CA ASN A 274 -5.78 -7.58 17.62
C ASN A 274 -6.45 -8.77 16.94
N PHE A 275 -5.75 -9.89 16.85
CA PHE A 275 -6.20 -11.10 16.17
C PHE A 275 -6.93 -12.10 17.08
N ILE A 276 -6.40 -12.34 18.27
CA ILE A 276 -6.95 -13.39 19.16
C ILE A 276 -7.60 -12.84 20.43
N GLY A 277 -7.44 -11.54 20.72
CA GLY A 277 -7.97 -10.94 21.96
C GLY A 277 -9.48 -11.01 22.05
N VAL A 278 -10.19 -10.70 20.97
CA VAL A 278 -11.65 -10.76 20.86
C VAL A 278 -12.16 -12.22 20.96
N PRO A 279 -11.65 -13.19 20.18
CA PRO A 279 -12.02 -14.61 20.34
C PRO A 279 -11.76 -15.18 21.73
N LEU A 280 -10.64 -14.84 22.36
CA LEU A 280 -10.33 -15.28 23.73
C LEU A 280 -11.28 -14.65 24.76
N SER A 281 -11.67 -13.40 24.57
CA SER A 281 -12.68 -12.75 25.41
C SER A 281 -14.05 -13.41 25.24
N GLY A 282 -14.41 -13.78 24.00
CA GLY A 282 -15.62 -14.55 23.70
C GLY A 282 -15.62 -15.93 24.36
N LEU A 283 -14.48 -16.64 24.33
CA LEU A 283 -14.33 -17.92 25.01
C LEU A 283 -14.46 -17.78 26.52
N ALA A 284 -13.81 -16.78 27.12
CA ALA A 284 -13.90 -16.53 28.55
C ALA A 284 -15.35 -16.20 28.99
N SER A 285 -16.04 -15.37 28.17
CA SER A 285 -17.47 -15.07 28.40
C SER A 285 -18.35 -16.32 28.33
N TYR A 286 -18.10 -17.19 27.33
CA TYR A 286 -18.84 -18.43 27.18
C TYR A 286 -18.59 -19.39 28.36
N GLN A 287 -17.35 -19.55 28.79
CA GLN A 287 -17.02 -20.40 29.97
C GLN A 287 -17.69 -19.91 31.25
N ASP A 288 -17.70 -18.60 31.49
CA ASP A 288 -18.36 -18.04 32.67
C ASP A 288 -19.88 -18.18 32.58
N PHE A 289 -20.48 -17.94 31.43
CA PHE A 289 -21.91 -18.14 31.20
C PHE A 289 -22.32 -19.62 31.41
N MET A 290 -21.54 -20.58 30.95
CA MET A 290 -21.80 -22.01 31.15
C MET A 290 -21.67 -22.44 32.63
N ALA A 291 -20.74 -21.81 33.35
CA ALA A 291 -20.53 -22.14 34.78
C ALA A 291 -21.56 -21.48 35.71
N ASN A 292 -21.98 -20.23 35.41
CA ASN A 292 -22.70 -19.40 36.37
C ASN A 292 -24.01 -18.78 35.81
N GLY A 293 -24.30 -18.94 34.52
CA GLY A 293 -25.32 -18.13 33.81
C GLY A 293 -26.77 -18.58 33.92
N GLY A 294 -27.08 -19.73 34.50
CA GLY A 294 -28.46 -20.17 34.71
C GLY A 294 -29.34 -20.31 33.44
N GLY A 295 -28.79 -20.26 32.24
CA GLY A 295 -29.48 -20.52 30.96
C GLY A 295 -30.02 -19.30 30.24
N ASP A 296 -30.14 -18.11 30.82
CA ASP A 296 -30.58 -16.88 30.17
C ASP A 296 -29.38 -15.98 29.76
N ALA A 297 -29.03 -16.01 28.50
CA ALA A 297 -27.93 -15.24 27.95
C ALA A 297 -28.14 -13.71 27.99
N SER A 298 -29.39 -13.26 27.99
CA SER A 298 -29.75 -11.84 27.98
C SER A 298 -29.74 -11.22 29.40
N ALA A 299 -29.92 -12.04 30.40
CA ALA A 299 -29.95 -11.59 31.81
C ALA A 299 -28.59 -11.72 32.53
N PHE A 300 -27.71 -12.58 32.04
CA PHE A 300 -26.41 -12.84 32.67
C PHE A 300 -25.39 -11.73 32.36
N MET A 301 -25.03 -10.94 33.38
CA MET A 301 -24.07 -9.82 33.26
C MET A 301 -22.63 -10.29 33.40
N MET A 302 -21.74 -9.73 32.57
CA MET A 302 -20.37 -10.20 32.40
C MET A 302 -19.32 -9.48 33.27
N GLY A 303 -19.65 -9.22 34.54
CA GLY A 303 -18.73 -8.58 35.50
C GLY A 303 -17.42 -9.33 35.75
N SER A 304 -17.40 -10.64 35.51
CA SER A 304 -16.19 -11.48 35.62
C SER A 304 -15.05 -11.07 34.70
N LEU A 305 -15.34 -10.42 33.55
CA LEU A 305 -14.34 -9.96 32.63
C LEU A 305 -13.51 -8.75 33.11
N ASN A 306 -13.91 -8.11 34.23
CA ASN A 306 -13.12 -7.07 34.89
C ASN A 306 -11.80 -7.57 35.49
N GLY A 307 -11.70 -8.87 35.72
CA GLY A 307 -10.48 -9.50 36.24
C GLY A 307 -9.34 -9.50 35.21
N PRO A 308 -8.08 -9.71 35.66
CA PRO A 308 -6.93 -9.80 34.77
C PRO A 308 -7.10 -10.92 33.76
N ALA A 309 -6.61 -10.68 32.52
CA ALA A 309 -6.67 -11.67 31.49
C ALA A 309 -5.63 -12.77 31.69
N ASN A 310 -6.06 -13.89 32.28
CA ASN A 310 -5.22 -15.10 32.39
C ASN A 310 -5.38 -15.96 31.14
N THR A 311 -4.65 -15.58 30.07
CA THR A 311 -4.69 -16.33 28.81
C THR A 311 -3.82 -17.57 28.92
N PRO A 312 -4.37 -18.78 28.69
CA PRO A 312 -3.57 -20.00 28.68
C PRO A 312 -2.46 -19.92 27.62
N VAL A 313 -1.24 -20.24 28.03
CA VAL A 313 -0.02 -20.07 27.19
C VAL A 313 -0.09 -20.86 25.89
N TYR A 314 -0.82 -21.97 25.85
CA TYR A 314 -0.97 -22.78 24.62
C TYR A 314 -1.71 -22.03 23.49
N PHE A 315 -2.62 -21.10 23.80
CA PHE A 315 -3.24 -20.24 22.78
C PHE A 315 -2.22 -19.25 22.18
N LEU A 316 -1.38 -18.67 23.04
CA LEU A 316 -0.32 -17.75 22.60
C LEU A 316 0.71 -18.46 21.74
N ILE A 317 1.14 -19.66 22.16
CA ILE A 317 2.07 -20.50 21.38
C ILE A 317 1.42 -20.94 20.05
N GLY A 318 0.18 -21.38 20.07
CA GLY A 318 -0.56 -21.79 18.88
C GLY A 318 -0.69 -20.63 17.87
N ALA A 319 -1.06 -19.46 18.35
CA ALA A 319 -1.12 -18.26 17.51
C ALA A 319 0.27 -17.88 16.97
N GLY A 320 1.33 -17.96 17.79
CA GLY A 320 2.70 -17.74 17.36
C GLY A 320 3.14 -18.71 16.25
N VAL A 321 2.75 -19.98 16.32
CA VAL A 321 3.00 -20.96 15.25
C VAL A 321 2.27 -20.57 13.97
N VAL A 322 0.98 -20.19 14.03
CA VAL A 322 0.20 -19.73 12.87
C VAL A 322 0.86 -18.50 12.25
N MET A 323 1.29 -17.52 13.07
CA MET A 323 2.00 -16.32 12.58
C MET A 323 3.29 -16.69 11.83
N VAL A 324 4.11 -17.58 12.37
CA VAL A 324 5.38 -18.02 11.75
C VAL A 324 5.13 -18.77 10.44
N VAL A 325 4.16 -19.68 10.42
CA VAL A 325 3.78 -20.42 9.19
C VAL A 325 3.28 -19.44 8.12
N SER A 326 2.40 -18.50 8.50
CA SER A 326 1.88 -17.47 7.58
C SER A 326 2.99 -16.60 7.03
N LEU A 327 3.93 -16.15 7.88
CA LEU A 327 5.08 -15.35 7.46
C LEU A 327 5.99 -16.13 6.50
N ALA A 328 6.23 -17.42 6.75
CA ALA A 328 7.09 -18.25 5.93
C ALA A 328 6.49 -18.59 4.55
N THR A 329 5.16 -18.76 4.48
CA THR A 329 4.43 -19.14 3.25
C THR A 329 3.96 -17.94 2.43
N SER A 330 3.92 -16.75 3.01
CA SER A 330 3.38 -15.55 2.35
C SER A 330 4.27 -15.03 1.23
N SER A 331 3.77 -15.10 0.00
CA SER A 331 4.34 -14.36 -1.14
C SER A 331 4.01 -12.86 -1.11
N LYS A 332 2.96 -12.45 -0.37
CA LYS A 332 2.50 -11.06 -0.25
C LYS A 332 3.48 -10.21 0.56
N ALA A 333 4.09 -10.74 1.62
CA ALA A 333 5.06 -10.03 2.45
C ALA A 333 6.23 -9.43 1.63
N ARG A 334 6.61 -10.10 0.54
CA ARG A 334 7.66 -9.63 -0.38
C ARG A 334 7.19 -8.44 -1.23
N ASN A 335 5.92 -8.40 -1.65
CA ASN A 335 5.39 -7.37 -2.55
C ASN A 335 4.98 -6.09 -1.79
N VAL A 336 4.40 -6.22 -0.61
CA VAL A 336 3.95 -5.07 0.22
C VAL A 336 5.15 -4.23 0.70
N SER A 337 6.31 -4.87 0.97
CA SER A 337 7.55 -4.16 1.34
C SER A 337 8.03 -3.16 0.27
N ARG A 338 7.71 -3.37 -1.01
CA ARG A 338 8.16 -2.50 -2.11
C ARG A 338 7.63 -1.07 -2.01
N THR A 339 6.37 -0.87 -1.61
CA THR A 339 5.77 0.47 -1.48
C THR A 339 6.44 1.29 -0.39
N SER A 340 6.64 0.71 0.79
CA SER A 340 7.34 1.37 1.91
C SER A 340 8.81 1.64 1.60
N ILE A 341 9.49 0.71 0.91
CA ILE A 341 10.87 0.88 0.46
C ILE A 341 10.95 2.03 -0.56
N GLY A 342 10.03 2.10 -1.52
CA GLY A 342 9.99 3.16 -2.54
C GLY A 342 9.86 4.56 -1.92
N LEU A 343 8.90 4.75 -0.99
CA LEU A 343 8.71 6.04 -0.29
C LEU A 343 9.92 6.44 0.58
N SER A 344 10.64 5.47 1.11
CA SER A 344 11.81 5.70 1.97
C SER A 344 13.15 5.66 1.23
N SER A 345 13.20 5.38 -0.08
CA SER A 345 14.43 5.24 -0.86
C SER A 345 15.29 6.50 -0.87
N GLN A 346 16.62 6.35 -0.84
CA GLN A 346 17.59 7.43 -1.02
C GLN A 346 17.79 7.79 -2.51
N LYS A 347 17.54 6.85 -3.42
CA LYS A 347 17.63 7.10 -4.86
C LYS A 347 16.35 7.77 -5.33
N GLY A 348 16.46 8.91 -6.03
CA GLY A 348 15.36 9.48 -6.79
C GLY A 348 15.05 8.56 -7.97
N GLY A 349 13.79 8.19 -8.17
CA GLY A 349 13.48 7.34 -9.32
C GLY A 349 12.00 6.99 -9.47
N GLU A 350 11.37 6.42 -8.49
CA GLU A 350 9.98 5.98 -8.63
C GLU A 350 9.05 6.77 -7.72
N GLU A 351 8.37 7.76 -8.29
CA GLU A 351 7.36 8.48 -7.56
C GLU A 351 5.98 7.87 -7.83
N MET A 352 5.55 7.02 -6.91
CA MET A 352 4.28 6.28 -7.00
C MET A 352 3.05 7.17 -6.86
N PHE A 353 3.19 8.37 -6.29
CA PHE A 353 2.09 9.28 -5.98
C PHE A 353 2.09 10.51 -6.90
N GLY A 354 0.90 11.04 -7.18
CA GLY A 354 0.74 12.30 -7.90
C GLY A 354 1.10 13.51 -7.03
N SER A 355 1.05 14.74 -7.57
CA SER A 355 1.24 15.95 -6.77
C SER A 355 -0.09 16.44 -6.19
N SER A 356 -0.12 16.81 -4.89
CA SER A 356 -1.29 17.42 -4.25
C SER A 356 -1.07 18.92 -3.96
N ARG A 357 -2.17 19.70 -3.86
CA ARG A 357 -2.10 21.13 -3.53
C ARG A 357 -1.52 21.36 -2.15
N ILE A 358 -1.86 20.51 -1.18
CA ILE A 358 -1.39 20.57 0.21
C ILE A 358 0.11 20.32 0.26
N ALA A 359 0.60 19.25 -0.39
CA ALA A 359 2.02 18.93 -0.43
C ALA A 359 2.85 20.06 -1.05
N ARG A 360 2.35 20.69 -2.14
CA ARG A 360 3.01 21.83 -2.76
C ARG A 360 3.12 23.05 -1.84
N ARG A 361 2.11 23.31 -0.99
CA ARG A 361 2.17 24.38 0.02
C ARG A 361 3.17 24.07 1.12
N LEU A 362 3.15 22.83 1.64
CA LEU A 362 4.08 22.38 2.68
C LEU A 362 5.55 22.44 2.21
N VAL A 363 5.82 21.98 0.99
CA VAL A 363 7.18 22.05 0.42
C VAL A 363 7.64 23.51 0.27
N ARG A 364 6.78 24.39 -0.23
CA ARG A 364 7.12 25.83 -0.33
C ARG A 364 7.42 26.44 1.03
N TRP A 365 6.60 26.16 2.03
CA TRP A 365 6.81 26.64 3.39
C TRP A 365 8.10 26.09 4.01
N SER A 366 8.38 24.80 3.85
CA SER A 366 9.61 24.19 4.35
C SER A 366 10.86 24.73 3.65
N LEU A 367 10.80 25.00 2.34
CA LEU A 367 11.90 25.65 1.60
C LEU A 367 12.13 27.08 2.06
N ALA A 368 11.07 27.85 2.34
CA ALA A 368 11.18 29.19 2.89
C ALA A 368 11.84 29.18 4.28
N LEU A 369 11.41 28.26 5.15
CA LEU A 369 12.02 28.06 6.47
C LEU A 369 13.50 27.66 6.36
N LEU A 370 13.83 26.72 5.48
CA LEU A 370 15.22 26.31 5.24
C LEU A 370 16.07 27.47 4.70
N ALA A 371 15.54 28.32 3.82
CA ALA A 371 16.21 29.51 3.32
C ALA A 371 16.48 30.50 4.47
N TRP A 372 15.49 30.73 5.33
CA TRP A 372 15.63 31.58 6.52
C TRP A 372 16.70 31.05 7.47
N VAL A 373 16.68 29.75 7.80
CA VAL A 373 17.70 29.09 8.64
C VAL A 373 19.11 29.23 8.01
N ARG A 374 19.20 29.03 6.68
CA ARG A 374 20.47 29.18 5.95
C ARG A 374 21.05 30.58 6.04
N LEU A 375 20.20 31.62 5.99
CA LEU A 375 20.63 33.01 6.11
C LEU A 375 21.21 33.32 7.51
N HIS A 376 20.61 32.74 8.57
CA HIS A 376 21.03 32.98 9.94
C HIS A 376 22.11 32.02 10.46
N THR A 377 22.53 31.03 9.66
CA THR A 377 23.56 30.07 10.06
C THR A 377 24.95 30.52 9.61
N PRO A 378 25.95 30.61 10.52
CA PRO A 378 27.30 31.00 10.18
C PRO A 378 27.92 30.11 9.09
N ALA A 379 28.75 30.68 8.22
CA ALA A 379 29.36 29.98 7.08
C ALA A 379 30.15 28.72 7.49
N LYS A 380 30.88 28.79 8.62
CA LYS A 380 31.65 27.64 9.15
C LYS A 380 30.77 26.47 9.54
N VAL A 381 29.63 26.73 10.19
CA VAL A 381 28.64 25.71 10.58
C VAL A 381 28.00 25.10 9.34
N ARG A 382 27.64 25.93 8.37
CA ARG A 382 27.07 25.47 7.08
C ARG A 382 28.04 24.59 6.29
N ALA A 383 29.32 24.96 6.21
CA ALA A 383 30.35 24.17 5.55
C ALA A 383 30.56 22.81 6.27
N TRP A 384 30.52 22.80 7.60
CA TRP A 384 30.61 21.59 8.41
C TRP A 384 29.42 20.65 8.16
N PHE A 385 28.17 21.17 8.13
CA PHE A 385 26.98 20.42 7.79
C PHE A 385 27.02 19.85 6.37
N ASN A 386 27.41 20.65 5.38
CA ASN A 386 27.48 20.18 4.00
C ASN A 386 28.48 19.04 3.83
N ARG A 387 29.62 19.09 4.53
CA ARG A 387 30.61 18.00 4.53
C ARG A 387 30.10 16.72 5.21
N ARG A 388 29.25 16.84 6.25
CA ARG A 388 28.68 15.68 6.96
C ARG A 388 27.51 15.04 6.23
N PHE A 389 26.70 15.85 5.58
CA PHE A 389 25.49 15.44 4.89
C PHE A 389 25.66 15.47 3.35
N ASN A 390 26.85 15.08 2.87
CA ASN A 390 27.10 14.90 1.44
C ASN A 390 26.53 13.55 0.99
N THR A 391 25.42 13.57 0.25
CA THR A 391 24.74 12.39 -0.26
C THR A 391 25.50 11.68 -1.38
N ASP A 392 26.42 12.39 -2.07
CA ASP A 392 27.19 11.83 -3.19
C ASP A 392 28.20 10.77 -2.74
N GLU A 393 28.61 10.82 -1.46
CA GLU A 393 29.51 9.85 -0.85
C GLU A 393 28.80 8.64 -0.22
N THR A 394 27.51 8.43 -0.49
CA THR A 394 26.72 7.38 0.16
C THR A 394 27.24 5.98 -0.20
N ILE A 395 27.65 5.23 0.82
CA ILE A 395 28.01 3.82 0.66
C ILE A 395 26.76 2.96 0.84
N MET A 396 26.29 2.37 -0.25
CA MET A 396 25.17 1.43 -0.24
C MET A 396 25.60 0.06 -0.78
N GLU A 397 24.98 -0.99 -0.28
CA GLU A 397 25.06 -2.32 -0.90
C GLU A 397 24.40 -2.29 -2.28
N GLN A 398 24.87 -3.10 -3.23
CA GLN A 398 24.30 -3.14 -4.59
C GLN A 398 22.79 -3.41 -4.56
N GLY A 399 22.00 -2.54 -5.18
CA GLY A 399 20.55 -2.62 -5.21
C GLY A 399 19.84 -2.34 -3.87
N ALA A 400 20.51 -1.79 -2.86
CA ALA A 400 19.88 -1.30 -1.63
C ALA A 400 19.13 0.03 -1.91
N ALA A 401 18.02 0.24 -1.20
CA ALA A 401 17.25 1.48 -1.26
C ALA A 401 17.81 2.57 -0.34
N PHE A 402 18.48 2.17 0.73
CA PHE A 402 19.14 3.03 1.70
C PHE A 402 20.26 2.26 2.43
N ASP A 403 21.14 2.98 3.13
CA ASP A 403 22.30 2.38 3.75
C ASP A 403 22.01 1.65 5.08
N LEU A 404 23.01 0.91 5.58
CA LEU A 404 22.90 0.12 6.80
C LEU A 404 22.73 0.95 8.08
N VAL A 405 23.27 2.18 8.14
CA VAL A 405 23.11 3.07 9.31
C VAL A 405 21.66 3.42 9.49
N ARG A 406 20.98 3.83 8.41
CA ARG A 406 19.56 4.15 8.43
C ARG A 406 18.70 2.91 8.69
N GLY A 407 19.04 1.77 8.07
CA GLY A 407 18.37 0.51 8.36
C GLY A 407 18.43 0.12 9.83
N SER A 408 19.60 0.31 10.48
CA SER A 408 19.79 0.08 11.92
C SER A 408 18.92 1.00 12.78
N VAL A 409 18.94 2.30 12.50
CA VAL A 409 18.14 3.29 13.26
C VAL A 409 16.66 3.01 13.12
N ASN A 410 16.15 2.73 11.91
CA ASN A 410 14.76 2.42 11.67
C ASN A 410 14.26 1.27 12.55
N LEU A 411 14.97 0.14 12.54
CA LEU A 411 14.55 -1.07 13.25
C LEU A 411 14.66 -0.94 14.77
N VAL A 412 15.80 -0.42 15.24
CA VAL A 412 16.05 -0.29 16.68
C VAL A 412 15.09 0.72 17.31
N LEU A 413 14.97 1.90 16.71
CA LEU A 413 14.12 2.96 17.26
C LEU A 413 12.65 2.56 17.24
N ALA A 414 12.15 2.00 16.13
CA ALA A 414 10.77 1.53 16.05
C ALA A 414 10.51 0.43 17.09
N GLY A 415 11.39 -0.56 17.22
CA GLY A 415 11.27 -1.60 18.22
C GLY A 415 11.24 -1.07 19.66
N VAL A 416 12.10 -0.11 19.98
CA VAL A 416 12.13 0.55 21.30
C VAL A 416 10.84 1.33 21.57
N LEU A 417 10.35 2.11 20.62
CA LEU A 417 9.11 2.90 20.78
C LEU A 417 7.89 2.00 20.98
N ILE A 418 7.78 0.92 20.21
CA ILE A 418 6.68 -0.04 20.34
C ILE A 418 6.77 -0.77 21.69
N ALA A 419 7.95 -1.27 22.06
CA ALA A 419 8.15 -1.94 23.34
C ALA A 419 7.85 -1.03 24.54
N LEU A 420 8.18 0.27 24.43
CA LEU A 420 7.80 1.26 25.43
C LEU A 420 6.27 1.40 25.56
N GLY A 421 5.56 1.54 24.43
CA GLY A 421 4.10 1.60 24.42
C GLY A 421 3.46 0.35 25.02
N THR A 422 3.90 -0.84 24.60
CA THR A 422 3.45 -2.13 25.15
C THR A 422 3.70 -2.21 26.66
N SER A 423 4.86 -1.72 27.15
CA SER A 423 5.17 -1.70 28.57
C SER A 423 4.26 -0.79 29.40
N LEU A 424 3.63 0.18 28.78
CA LEU A 424 2.62 1.08 29.38
C LEU A 424 1.18 0.58 29.16
N LYS A 425 1.02 -0.62 28.60
CA LYS A 425 -0.28 -1.19 28.19
C LYS A 425 -1.07 -0.28 27.23
N LEU A 426 -0.37 0.50 26.41
CA LEU A 426 -0.94 1.32 25.35
C LEU A 426 -0.79 0.57 24.02
N PRO A 427 -1.87 0.16 23.38
CA PRO A 427 -1.80 -0.47 22.06
C PRO A 427 -1.41 0.58 21.03
N LEU A 428 -0.18 0.50 20.56
CA LEU A 428 0.32 1.37 19.50
C LEU A 428 0.16 0.67 18.15
N SER A 429 -0.11 1.45 17.11
CA SER A 429 -0.04 0.92 15.75
C SER A 429 1.42 0.74 15.35
N THR A 430 1.84 -0.52 15.25
CA THR A 430 3.19 -0.87 14.79
C THR A 430 3.46 -0.36 13.38
N THR A 431 2.44 -0.40 12.50
CA THR A 431 2.49 0.14 11.14
C THR A 431 2.74 1.65 11.13
N PHE A 432 2.04 2.40 11.98
CA PHE A 432 2.21 3.87 12.03
C PHE A 432 3.59 4.24 12.56
N VAL A 433 4.03 3.61 13.64
CA VAL A 433 5.33 3.90 14.26
C VAL A 433 6.47 3.59 13.31
N THR A 434 6.49 2.40 12.69
CA THR A 434 7.56 1.99 11.77
C THR A 434 7.61 2.85 10.52
N PHE A 435 6.45 3.18 9.93
CA PHE A 435 6.35 4.05 8.78
C PHE A 435 6.86 5.46 9.11
N MET A 436 6.45 6.03 10.23
CA MET A 436 6.83 7.40 10.60
C MET A 436 8.30 7.51 11.04
N VAL A 437 8.86 6.50 11.69
CA VAL A 437 10.32 6.43 11.92
C VAL A 437 11.07 6.42 10.59
N ALA A 438 10.64 5.58 9.62
CA ALA A 438 11.25 5.53 8.29
C ALA A 438 11.14 6.86 7.52
N MET A 439 10.04 7.57 7.66
CA MET A 439 9.86 8.90 7.07
C MET A 439 10.72 9.95 7.75
N GLY A 440 10.79 9.97 9.08
CA GLY A 440 11.64 10.88 9.86
C GLY A 440 13.13 10.69 9.54
N THR A 441 13.60 9.44 9.49
CA THR A 441 14.98 9.12 9.10
C THR A 441 15.27 9.50 7.65
N SER A 442 14.28 9.34 6.75
CA SER A 442 14.37 9.74 5.35
C SER A 442 14.54 11.27 5.20
N LEU A 443 13.78 12.03 5.99
CA LEU A 443 13.89 13.49 6.02
C LEU A 443 15.26 13.94 6.54
N ALA A 444 15.74 13.36 7.65
CA ALA A 444 17.05 13.66 8.22
C ALA A 444 18.20 13.37 7.24
N ASP A 445 18.07 12.31 6.44
CA ASP A 445 19.04 11.93 5.41
C ASP A 445 18.99 12.79 4.14
N ARG A 446 18.14 13.81 4.09
CA ARG A 446 17.91 14.65 2.91
C ARG A 446 17.51 13.81 1.66
N ALA A 447 16.89 12.65 1.88
CA ALA A 447 16.44 11.78 0.80
C ALA A 447 15.27 12.41 -0.01
N TRP A 448 14.63 13.44 0.54
CA TRP A 448 13.56 14.21 -0.13
C TRP A 448 14.16 15.35 -0.94
N GLY A 449 14.68 15.03 -2.12
CA GLY A 449 15.21 16.01 -3.06
C GLY A 449 14.13 16.98 -3.54
N ARG A 450 14.53 18.14 -4.08
CA ARG A 450 13.61 19.20 -4.50
C ARG A 450 12.55 18.72 -5.51
N GLU A 451 12.91 17.79 -6.38
CA GLU A 451 12.02 17.23 -7.39
C GLU A 451 11.08 16.15 -6.84
N SER A 452 11.53 15.37 -5.83
CA SER A 452 10.76 14.26 -5.27
C SER A 452 9.93 14.63 -4.04
N ALA A 453 10.25 15.73 -3.35
CA ALA A 453 9.64 16.10 -2.06
C ALA A 453 8.10 16.23 -2.14
N VAL A 454 7.57 16.88 -3.20
CA VAL A 454 6.10 17.07 -3.34
C VAL A 454 5.37 15.73 -3.43
N PHE A 455 5.91 14.80 -4.19
CA PHE A 455 5.30 13.48 -4.42
C PHE A 455 5.38 12.62 -3.16
N ARG A 456 6.53 12.62 -2.46
CA ARG A 456 6.71 11.88 -1.20
C ARG A 456 5.81 12.39 -0.09
N ILE A 457 5.71 13.73 0.06
CA ILE A 457 4.79 14.34 1.02
C ILE A 457 3.34 13.98 0.65
N THR A 458 2.98 13.99 -0.65
CA THR A 458 1.65 13.52 -1.09
C THR A 458 1.43 12.07 -0.70
N GLY A 459 2.42 11.20 -0.88
CA GLY A 459 2.35 9.80 -0.46
C GLY A 459 2.13 9.65 1.04
N VAL A 460 2.90 10.36 1.86
CA VAL A 460 2.75 10.35 3.33
C VAL A 460 1.36 10.85 3.75
N ILE A 461 0.87 11.96 3.20
CA ILE A 461 -0.47 12.49 3.50
C ILE A 461 -1.55 11.49 3.06
N SER A 462 -1.39 10.82 1.91
CA SER A 462 -2.34 9.81 1.43
C SER A 462 -2.40 8.60 2.35
N VAL A 463 -1.25 8.14 2.86
CA VAL A 463 -1.17 7.03 3.83
C VAL A 463 -1.83 7.43 5.15
N ILE A 464 -1.50 8.61 5.69
CA ILE A 464 -2.14 9.13 6.92
C ILE A 464 -3.65 9.29 6.73
N GLY A 465 -4.09 9.85 5.60
CA GLY A 465 -5.51 9.96 5.26
C GLY A 465 -6.20 8.59 5.19
N GLY A 466 -5.53 7.57 4.66
CA GLY A 466 -5.97 6.19 4.66
C GLY A 466 -6.21 5.63 6.08
N TRP A 467 -5.35 5.99 7.03
CA TRP A 467 -5.49 5.57 8.44
C TRP A 467 -6.74 6.12 9.11
N PHE A 468 -7.05 7.40 8.89
CA PHE A 468 -8.30 7.99 9.38
C PHE A 468 -9.54 7.39 8.73
N LEU A 469 -9.44 7.09 7.42
CA LEU A 469 -10.52 6.42 6.69
C LEU A 469 -10.76 5.01 7.24
N THR A 470 -9.70 4.27 7.55
CA THR A 470 -9.80 2.94 8.17
C THR A 470 -10.49 3.01 9.52
N ALA A 471 -10.07 3.95 10.40
CA ALA A 471 -10.66 4.13 11.72
C ALA A 471 -12.17 4.44 11.62
N GLY A 472 -12.56 5.35 10.73
CA GLY A 472 -13.97 5.69 10.51
C GLY A 472 -14.78 4.53 9.94
N ALA A 473 -14.22 3.80 8.96
CA ALA A 473 -14.88 2.64 8.37
C ALA A 473 -15.03 1.49 9.36
N ALA A 474 -14.04 1.27 10.23
CA ALA A 474 -14.06 0.29 11.31
C ALA A 474 -15.18 0.60 12.32
N PHE A 475 -15.23 1.83 12.81
CA PHE A 475 -16.25 2.28 13.74
C PHE A 475 -17.67 2.13 13.18
N ILE A 476 -17.90 2.68 11.98
CA ILE A 476 -19.22 2.66 11.34
C ILE A 476 -19.61 1.23 10.94
N GLY A 477 -18.67 0.47 10.37
CA GLY A 477 -18.90 -0.90 9.92
C GLY A 477 -19.32 -1.83 11.04
N ALA A 478 -18.57 -1.84 12.16
CA ALA A 478 -18.90 -2.64 13.34
C ALA A 478 -20.21 -2.20 13.98
N GLY A 479 -20.47 -0.88 14.02
CA GLY A 479 -21.75 -0.34 14.51
C GLY A 479 -22.94 -0.80 13.68
N ILE A 480 -22.83 -0.78 12.34
CA ILE A 480 -23.92 -1.26 11.44
C ILE A 480 -24.13 -2.76 11.62
N ILE A 481 -23.05 -3.55 11.67
CA ILE A 481 -23.13 -5.01 11.77
C ILE A 481 -23.77 -5.42 13.10
N VAL A 482 -23.34 -4.82 14.22
CA VAL A 482 -23.93 -5.12 15.53
C VAL A 482 -25.41 -4.70 15.60
N PHE A 483 -25.78 -3.56 14.99
CA PHE A 483 -27.17 -3.11 14.91
C PHE A 483 -28.05 -4.11 14.14
N LEU A 484 -27.57 -4.59 13.00
CA LEU A 484 -28.26 -5.60 12.20
C LEU A 484 -28.41 -6.92 12.96
N MET A 485 -27.36 -7.35 13.69
CA MET A 485 -27.43 -8.55 14.53
C MET A 485 -28.42 -8.40 15.69
N HIS A 486 -28.52 -7.20 16.29
CA HIS A 486 -29.49 -6.94 17.35
C HIS A 486 -30.93 -6.98 16.84
N LEU A 487 -31.21 -6.40 15.66
CA LEU A 487 -32.55 -6.41 15.03
C LEU A 487 -33.00 -7.81 14.60
N GLY A 488 -32.11 -8.57 13.98
CA GLY A 488 -32.46 -9.86 13.38
C GLY A 488 -32.08 -11.08 14.22
N GLY A 489 -31.50 -10.86 15.40
CA GLY A 489 -31.11 -11.92 16.35
C GLY A 489 -30.21 -12.97 15.74
N HIS A 490 -30.36 -14.21 16.17
CA HIS A 490 -29.47 -15.34 15.79
C HIS A 490 -29.45 -15.62 14.28
N TRP A 491 -30.57 -15.38 13.56
CA TRP A 491 -30.65 -15.64 12.12
C TRP A 491 -29.76 -14.72 11.33
N VAL A 492 -29.65 -13.45 11.71
CA VAL A 492 -28.76 -12.49 11.05
C VAL A 492 -27.30 -12.79 11.40
N MET A 493 -27.00 -13.24 12.63
CA MET A 493 -25.65 -13.69 12.99
C MET A 493 -25.18 -14.83 12.08
N ILE A 494 -26.03 -15.84 11.87
CA ILE A 494 -25.71 -16.98 10.99
C ILE A 494 -25.54 -16.51 9.54
N ALA A 495 -26.46 -15.65 9.05
CA ALA A 495 -26.39 -15.13 7.67
C ALA A 495 -25.10 -14.33 7.43
N LEU A 496 -24.69 -13.47 8.37
CA LEU A 496 -23.45 -12.70 8.30
C LEU A 496 -22.22 -13.60 8.38
N ALA A 497 -22.24 -14.65 9.20
CA ALA A 497 -21.18 -15.65 9.25
C ALA A 497 -20.99 -16.34 7.88
N LEU A 498 -22.08 -16.79 7.26
CA LEU A 498 -22.06 -17.40 5.93
C LEU A 498 -21.58 -16.41 4.86
N LEU A 499 -22.08 -15.17 4.91
CA LEU A 499 -21.64 -14.11 4.00
C LEU A 499 -20.13 -13.86 4.10
N THR A 500 -19.59 -13.83 5.31
CA THR A 500 -18.15 -13.64 5.55
C THR A 500 -17.33 -14.76 4.92
N VAL A 501 -17.75 -16.01 5.09
CA VAL A 501 -17.10 -17.16 4.44
C VAL A 501 -17.13 -17.05 2.92
N VAL A 502 -18.27 -16.66 2.34
CA VAL A 502 -18.41 -16.46 0.88
C VAL A 502 -17.48 -15.35 0.39
N LEU A 503 -17.39 -14.24 1.12
CA LEU A 503 -16.49 -13.13 0.78
C LEU A 503 -15.03 -13.55 0.81
N ILE A 504 -14.60 -14.29 1.83
CA ILE A 504 -13.24 -14.85 1.95
C ILE A 504 -12.90 -15.72 0.74
N VAL A 505 -13.78 -16.69 0.42
CA VAL A 505 -13.55 -17.61 -0.73
C VAL A 505 -13.49 -16.85 -2.05
N ARG A 506 -14.40 -15.87 -2.24
CA ARG A 506 -14.43 -15.03 -3.46
C ARG A 506 -13.18 -14.16 -3.59
N SER A 507 -12.70 -13.58 -2.50
CA SER A 507 -11.48 -12.78 -2.48
C SER A 507 -10.26 -13.62 -2.84
N HIS A 508 -10.12 -14.79 -2.24
CA HIS A 508 -9.02 -15.70 -2.54
C HIS A 508 -8.98 -16.12 -4.02
N ARG A 509 -10.14 -16.41 -4.62
CA ARG A 509 -10.26 -16.74 -6.06
C ARG A 509 -9.87 -15.54 -6.94
N ARG A 510 -10.30 -14.32 -6.60
CA ARG A 510 -9.94 -13.10 -7.34
C ARG A 510 -8.45 -12.78 -7.27
N PHE A 511 -7.83 -12.99 -6.11
CA PHE A 511 -6.39 -12.79 -5.94
C PHE A 511 -5.57 -13.76 -6.81
N LYS A 512 -6.00 -15.01 -6.91
CA LYS A 512 -5.34 -16.03 -7.76
C LYS A 512 -5.44 -15.67 -9.25
N ALA A 513 -6.58 -15.12 -9.69
CA ALA A 513 -6.78 -14.65 -11.08
C ALA A 513 -5.94 -13.43 -11.45
N ARG A 514 -5.72 -12.48 -10.52
CA ARG A 514 -4.84 -11.30 -10.74
C ARG A 514 -3.35 -11.65 -10.88
N LYS A 515 -2.92 -12.77 -10.33
CA LYS A 515 -1.51 -13.19 -10.40
C LYS A 515 -1.04 -13.52 -11.83
N THR A 516 -1.97 -13.79 -12.75
CA THR A 516 -1.70 -14.04 -14.17
C THR A 516 -1.53 -12.74 -14.98
N GLU A 517 -1.99 -11.57 -14.49
CA GLU A 517 -1.81 -10.26 -15.14
C GLU A 517 -0.43 -9.61 -14.86
N ASP A 518 0.36 -10.18 -13.96
CA ASP A 518 1.63 -9.58 -13.47
C ASP A 518 2.87 -9.94 -14.32
N GLU A 519 2.74 -10.69 -15.42
CA GLU A 519 3.89 -11.02 -16.29
C GLU A 519 4.53 -9.77 -16.94
N GLY A 520 3.73 -8.74 -17.24
CA GLY A 520 4.25 -7.46 -17.72
C GLY A 520 5.08 -6.68 -16.70
N ASP A 521 4.89 -6.92 -15.41
CA ASP A 521 5.68 -6.28 -14.34
C ASP A 521 7.04 -6.96 -14.15
N THR A 522 7.19 -8.23 -14.54
CA THR A 522 8.48 -8.94 -14.48
C THR A 522 9.47 -8.38 -15.49
N LEU A 523 9.04 -8.08 -16.72
CA LEU A 523 9.89 -7.50 -17.76
C LEU A 523 10.37 -6.08 -17.37
N PHE A 524 9.47 -5.24 -16.86
CA PHE A 524 9.79 -3.92 -16.32
C PHE A 524 10.86 -3.99 -15.23
N GLN A 525 10.75 -4.94 -14.31
CA GLN A 525 11.73 -5.14 -13.23
C GLN A 525 13.07 -5.65 -13.75
N THR A 526 13.04 -6.53 -14.75
CA THR A 526 14.25 -7.03 -15.42
C THR A 526 14.99 -5.88 -16.07
N ILE A 527 14.31 -4.95 -16.77
CA ILE A 527 14.92 -3.77 -17.38
C ILE A 527 15.64 -2.92 -16.32
N LEU A 528 14.97 -2.61 -15.21
CA LEU A 528 15.55 -1.77 -14.15
C LEU A 528 16.68 -2.45 -13.37
N SER A 529 16.74 -3.78 -13.35
CA SER A 529 17.80 -4.54 -12.69
C SER A 529 19.00 -4.86 -13.57
N THR A 530 18.89 -4.66 -14.89
CA THR A 530 19.93 -4.94 -15.86
C THR A 530 21.00 -3.84 -15.82
N GLU A 531 22.26 -4.19 -15.54
CA GLU A 531 23.39 -3.25 -15.50
C GLU A 531 23.88 -2.86 -16.91
N ASP A 532 23.74 -3.79 -17.86
CA ASP A 532 24.06 -3.57 -19.28
C ASP A 532 23.01 -2.66 -19.93
N LYS A 533 23.46 -1.47 -20.37
CA LYS A 533 22.61 -0.43 -20.91
C LYS A 533 22.09 -0.74 -22.32
N GLU A 534 22.83 -1.52 -23.12
CA GLU A 534 22.41 -1.95 -24.46
C GLU A 534 21.31 -3.01 -24.33
N ARG A 535 21.55 -4.02 -23.52
CA ARG A 535 20.53 -5.04 -23.24
C ARG A 535 19.27 -4.47 -22.58
N ALA A 536 19.41 -3.44 -21.75
CA ALA A 536 18.27 -2.72 -21.18
C ALA A 536 17.45 -2.00 -22.27
N TRP A 537 18.11 -1.48 -23.33
CA TRP A 537 17.43 -0.88 -24.48
C TRP A 537 16.63 -1.90 -25.28
N ASP A 538 17.20 -3.04 -25.61
CA ASP A 538 16.50 -4.11 -26.36
C ASP A 538 15.25 -4.60 -25.61
N LEU A 539 15.40 -4.86 -24.31
CA LEU A 539 14.29 -5.25 -23.45
C LEU A 539 13.22 -4.14 -23.36
N PHE A 540 13.63 -2.87 -23.34
CA PHE A 540 12.71 -1.75 -23.33
C PHE A 540 11.93 -1.62 -24.63
N GLN A 541 12.56 -1.83 -25.78
CA GLN A 541 11.87 -1.85 -27.09
C GLN A 541 10.80 -2.95 -27.13
N ILE A 542 11.12 -4.17 -26.66
CA ILE A 542 10.16 -5.28 -26.56
C ILE A 542 9.00 -4.89 -25.64
N TYR A 543 9.29 -4.36 -24.46
CA TYR A 543 8.29 -3.93 -23.48
C TYR A 543 7.36 -2.85 -24.07
N LEU A 544 7.92 -1.82 -24.68
CA LEU A 544 7.17 -0.71 -25.27
C LEU A 544 6.28 -1.18 -26.42
N THR A 545 6.83 -1.99 -27.34
CA THR A 545 6.11 -2.54 -28.48
C THR A 545 4.94 -3.42 -28.05
N SER A 546 5.15 -4.31 -27.07
CA SER A 546 4.08 -5.15 -26.52
C SER A 546 2.93 -4.31 -25.93
N ARG A 547 3.25 -3.31 -25.10
CA ARG A 547 2.22 -2.44 -24.48
C ARG A 547 1.46 -1.60 -25.50
N GLN A 548 2.15 -1.09 -26.52
CA GLN A 548 1.53 -0.32 -27.60
C GLN A 548 0.67 -1.19 -28.49
N CYS A 549 1.09 -2.43 -28.80
CA CYS A 549 0.30 -3.40 -29.55
C CYS A 549 -1.01 -3.76 -28.81
N ASP A 550 -0.92 -4.08 -27.49
CA ASP A 550 -2.09 -4.34 -26.64
C ASP A 550 -3.06 -3.14 -26.62
N PHE A 551 -2.51 -1.93 -26.66
CA PHE A 551 -3.35 -0.73 -26.74
C PHE A 551 -4.04 -0.61 -28.09
N MET A 552 -3.37 -0.92 -29.21
CA MET A 552 -3.99 -0.84 -30.56
C MET A 552 -5.12 -1.86 -30.71
N LYS A 553 -4.94 -3.09 -30.22
CA LYS A 553 -6.01 -4.11 -30.17
C LYS A 553 -7.21 -3.62 -29.35
N TYR A 554 -6.95 -3.10 -28.15
CA TYR A 554 -7.99 -2.52 -27.29
C TYR A 554 -8.74 -1.36 -27.99
N ALA A 555 -8.03 -0.50 -28.72
CA ALA A 555 -8.62 0.63 -29.42
C ALA A 555 -9.52 0.16 -30.57
N ALA A 556 -9.12 -0.86 -31.32
CA ALA A 556 -9.93 -1.50 -32.36
C ALA A 556 -11.24 -2.05 -31.80
N GLU A 557 -11.14 -2.87 -30.75
CA GLU A 557 -12.32 -3.48 -30.07
C GLU A 557 -13.26 -2.41 -29.50
N SER A 558 -12.70 -1.36 -28.89
CA SER A 558 -13.48 -0.27 -28.30
C SER A 558 -14.19 0.55 -29.37
N TYR A 559 -13.53 0.88 -30.48
CA TYR A 559 -14.15 1.61 -31.60
C TYR A 559 -15.31 0.81 -32.19
N ALA A 560 -15.09 -0.46 -32.49
CA ALA A 560 -16.13 -1.35 -32.99
C ALA A 560 -17.30 -1.48 -32.00
N ALA A 561 -17.03 -1.68 -30.70
CA ALA A 561 -18.05 -1.81 -29.68
C ALA A 561 -18.91 -0.54 -29.52
N ILE A 562 -18.30 0.64 -29.55
CA ILE A 562 -19.01 1.92 -29.42
C ILE A 562 -19.91 2.15 -30.64
N THR A 563 -19.36 2.04 -31.83
CA THR A 563 -20.05 2.35 -33.08
C THR A 563 -21.16 1.33 -33.40
N THR A 564 -20.93 0.04 -33.13
CA THR A 564 -21.99 -0.98 -33.29
C THR A 564 -23.08 -0.83 -32.25
N SER A 565 -22.76 -0.46 -31.00
CA SER A 565 -23.73 -0.17 -29.96
C SER A 565 -24.58 1.06 -30.27
N PHE A 566 -23.99 2.07 -30.89
CA PHE A 566 -24.74 3.24 -31.40
C PHE A 566 -25.71 2.86 -32.49
N LEU A 567 -25.30 2.09 -33.50
CA LEU A 567 -26.18 1.60 -34.58
C LEU A 567 -27.28 0.66 -34.08
N ALA A 568 -27.08 0.01 -32.92
CA ALA A 568 -28.05 -0.87 -32.27
C ALA A 568 -28.91 -0.18 -31.21
N ASP A 569 -28.76 1.14 -31.03
CA ASP A 569 -29.46 1.95 -30.00
C ASP A 569 -29.33 1.42 -28.58
N ASN A 570 -28.12 0.96 -28.19
CA ASN A 570 -27.85 0.26 -26.94
C ASN A 570 -27.13 1.14 -25.91
N ALA A 571 -27.89 1.93 -25.15
CA ALA A 571 -27.39 2.82 -24.08
C ALA A 571 -26.59 2.08 -23.01
N ARG A 572 -27.01 0.86 -22.63
CA ARG A 572 -26.32 0.07 -21.59
C ARG A 572 -24.92 -0.32 -22.00
N GLN A 573 -24.70 -0.69 -23.25
CA GLN A 573 -23.38 -1.07 -23.74
C GLN A 573 -22.46 0.15 -23.90
N LEU A 574 -22.99 1.30 -24.35
CA LEU A 574 -22.27 2.58 -24.39
C LEU A 574 -21.78 3.01 -22.99
N GLY A 575 -22.61 2.83 -21.94
CA GLY A 575 -22.23 3.09 -20.57
C GLY A 575 -21.11 2.17 -20.05
N LYS A 576 -21.10 0.88 -20.49
CA LYS A 576 -19.98 -0.04 -20.19
C LYS A 576 -18.69 0.37 -20.91
N SER A 577 -18.79 0.81 -22.15
CA SER A 577 -17.67 1.31 -22.95
C SER A 577 -17.02 2.54 -22.29
N GLU A 578 -17.82 3.48 -21.74
CA GLU A 578 -17.30 4.62 -20.99
C GLU A 578 -16.48 4.19 -19.77
N SER A 579 -17.00 3.25 -18.96
CA SER A 579 -16.31 2.73 -17.80
C SER A 579 -14.98 2.04 -18.18
N SER A 580 -14.97 1.30 -19.31
CA SER A 580 -13.76 0.68 -19.87
C SER A 580 -12.72 1.71 -20.30
N LEU A 581 -13.15 2.76 -21.02
CA LEU A 581 -12.26 3.85 -21.48
C LEU A 581 -11.64 4.62 -20.32
N LEU A 582 -12.40 4.88 -19.25
CA LEU A 582 -11.90 5.54 -18.04
C LEU A 582 -10.84 4.68 -17.33
N ARG A 583 -11.08 3.36 -17.24
CA ARG A 583 -10.12 2.41 -16.68
C ARG A 583 -8.83 2.37 -17.53
N ARG A 584 -8.95 2.29 -18.86
CA ARG A 584 -7.81 2.26 -19.78
C ARG A 584 -6.98 3.55 -19.72
N LYS A 585 -7.63 4.71 -19.52
CA LYS A 585 -6.93 5.99 -19.31
C LYS A 585 -6.01 5.94 -18.09
N SER A 586 -6.45 5.33 -17.00
CA SER A 586 -5.63 5.17 -15.79
C SER A 586 -4.45 4.23 -16.03
N LEU A 587 -4.66 3.12 -16.76
CA LEU A 587 -3.61 2.18 -17.14
C LEU A 587 -2.56 2.84 -18.03
N LEU A 588 -2.96 3.53 -19.11
CA LEU A 588 -2.02 4.25 -19.98
C LEU A 588 -1.17 5.28 -19.24
N LYS A 589 -1.75 5.99 -18.26
CA LYS A 589 -0.96 6.92 -17.44
C LYS A 589 0.08 6.22 -16.61
N ASN A 590 -0.25 5.05 -16.07
CA ASN A 590 0.67 4.24 -15.28
C ASN A 590 1.77 3.64 -16.17
N ASP A 591 1.39 3.08 -17.32
CA ASP A 591 2.33 2.52 -18.29
C ASP A 591 3.32 3.58 -18.78
N ARG A 592 2.85 4.79 -19.11
CA ARG A 592 3.72 5.90 -19.48
C ARG A 592 4.76 6.26 -18.41
N ARG A 593 4.38 6.15 -17.11
CA ARG A 593 5.34 6.36 -16.01
C ARG A 593 6.42 5.28 -16.00
N LYS A 594 6.02 4.00 -16.08
CA LYS A 594 6.93 2.86 -16.13
C LYS A 594 7.89 2.96 -17.33
N GLU A 595 7.35 3.25 -18.51
CA GLU A 595 8.10 3.44 -19.75
C GLU A 595 9.11 4.60 -19.66
N THR A 596 8.71 5.73 -19.05
CA THR A 596 9.61 6.87 -18.82
C THR A 596 10.78 6.48 -17.92
N LEU A 597 10.54 5.65 -16.92
CA LEU A 597 11.59 5.15 -16.03
C LEU A 597 12.56 4.21 -16.77
N CYS A 598 12.02 3.30 -17.59
CA CYS A 598 12.85 2.47 -18.44
C CYS A 598 13.73 3.31 -19.40
N LEU A 599 13.16 4.33 -20.04
CA LEU A 599 13.90 5.23 -20.94
C LEU A 599 15.03 5.98 -20.20
N ARG A 600 14.82 6.36 -18.93
CA ARG A 600 15.89 6.99 -18.11
C ARG A 600 16.97 6.00 -17.67
N HIS A 601 16.68 4.72 -17.68
CA HIS A 601 17.62 3.67 -17.23
C HIS A 601 18.58 3.23 -18.32
N VAL A 602 18.21 3.36 -19.60
CA VAL A 602 19.07 3.03 -20.76
C VAL A 602 20.20 4.05 -20.96
N ASN A 603 21.04 3.86 -21.98
CA ASN A 603 22.13 4.78 -22.30
C ASN A 603 21.59 6.20 -22.51
N HIS A 604 22.27 7.19 -21.91
CA HIS A 604 21.83 8.59 -21.89
C HIS A 604 21.75 9.21 -23.30
N GLU A 605 22.67 8.86 -24.20
CA GLU A 605 22.66 9.34 -25.57
C GLU A 605 21.45 8.82 -26.33
N VAL A 606 21.18 7.51 -26.24
CA VAL A 606 20.00 6.86 -26.85
C VAL A 606 18.70 7.42 -26.24
N ALA A 607 18.67 7.62 -24.94
CA ALA A 607 17.50 8.18 -24.26
C ALA A 607 17.16 9.59 -24.75
N ILE A 608 18.15 10.47 -24.95
CA ILE A 608 17.95 11.84 -25.47
C ILE A 608 17.46 11.78 -26.91
N GLU A 609 18.12 11.03 -27.76
CA GLU A 609 17.81 10.94 -29.21
C GLU A 609 16.38 10.40 -29.43
N LYS A 610 16.02 9.31 -28.74
CA LYS A 610 14.72 8.65 -28.92
C LYS A 610 13.58 9.30 -28.11
N SER A 611 13.90 10.21 -27.20
CA SER A 611 12.92 10.86 -26.29
C SER A 611 11.75 11.52 -27.04
N ALA A 612 12.05 12.28 -28.10
CA ALA A 612 11.02 12.97 -28.88
C ALA A 612 10.01 12.00 -29.50
N TRP A 613 10.51 10.89 -30.07
CA TRP A 613 9.68 9.87 -30.70
C TRP A 613 8.91 9.04 -29.71
N PHE A 614 9.51 8.70 -28.56
CA PHE A 614 8.83 8.07 -27.43
C PHE A 614 7.65 8.91 -26.92
N HIS A 615 7.86 10.20 -26.68
CA HIS A 615 6.81 11.11 -26.23
C HIS A 615 5.73 11.32 -27.31
N LEU A 616 6.09 11.36 -28.59
CA LEU A 616 5.13 11.43 -29.69
C LEU A 616 4.25 10.18 -29.74
N GLY A 617 4.83 8.97 -29.66
CA GLY A 617 4.10 7.70 -29.66
C GLY A 617 3.08 7.64 -28.51
N ASN A 618 3.51 7.96 -27.30
CA ASN A 618 2.64 8.00 -26.13
C ASN A 618 1.55 9.07 -26.21
N SER A 619 1.85 10.22 -26.79
CA SER A 619 0.85 11.27 -27.02
C SER A 619 -0.19 10.84 -28.04
N CYS A 620 0.20 10.09 -29.08
CA CYS A 620 -0.73 9.54 -30.07
C CYS A 620 -1.66 8.49 -29.43
N CYS A 621 -1.16 7.57 -28.59
CA CYS A 621 -1.99 6.62 -27.86
C CYS A 621 -3.03 7.33 -26.97
N MET A 622 -2.60 8.37 -26.27
CA MET A 622 -3.54 9.20 -25.47
C MET A 622 -4.54 9.94 -26.35
N GLY A 623 -4.13 10.44 -27.52
CA GLY A 623 -5.00 11.10 -28.49
C GLY A 623 -6.09 10.15 -29.01
N ILE A 624 -5.71 8.93 -29.42
CA ILE A 624 -6.64 7.87 -29.85
C ILE A 624 -7.69 7.60 -28.75
N LEU A 625 -7.23 7.44 -27.49
CA LEU A 625 -8.14 7.21 -26.35
C LEU A 625 -9.10 8.39 -26.11
N TYR A 626 -8.65 9.63 -26.29
CA TYR A 626 -9.50 10.81 -26.16
C TYR A 626 -10.54 10.88 -27.28
N ASN A 627 -10.17 10.55 -28.53
CA ASN A 627 -11.09 10.49 -29.65
C ASN A 627 -12.14 9.39 -29.46
N LEU A 628 -11.74 8.19 -29.01
CA LEU A 628 -12.67 7.12 -28.64
C LEU A 628 -13.67 7.56 -27.53
N ARG A 629 -13.19 8.32 -26.57
CA ARG A 629 -14.06 8.83 -25.51
C ARG A 629 -15.06 9.85 -26.04
N ARG A 630 -14.66 10.77 -26.92
CA ARG A 630 -15.55 11.74 -27.56
C ARG A 630 -16.61 11.05 -28.42
N ILE A 631 -16.17 10.06 -29.23
CA ILE A 631 -17.09 9.24 -30.02
C ILE A 631 -18.13 8.60 -29.11
N ASN A 632 -17.71 7.99 -28.01
CA ASN A 632 -18.63 7.37 -27.05
C ASN A 632 -19.58 8.37 -26.39
N GLU A 633 -19.10 9.56 -26.02
CA GLU A 633 -19.88 10.64 -25.42
C GLU A 633 -20.99 11.13 -26.37
N ILE A 634 -20.63 11.40 -27.63
CA ILE A 634 -21.56 11.83 -28.70
C ILE A 634 -22.63 10.73 -28.95
N CYS A 635 -22.18 9.48 -29.13
CA CYS A 635 -23.08 8.35 -29.33
C CYS A 635 -24.04 8.15 -28.16
N ARG A 636 -23.52 8.24 -26.94
CA ARG A 636 -24.30 8.05 -25.72
C ARG A 636 -25.30 9.17 -25.50
N GLU A 637 -24.89 10.42 -25.69
CA GLU A 637 -25.82 11.56 -25.59
C GLU A 637 -27.01 11.42 -26.57
N HIS A 638 -26.75 10.96 -27.79
CA HIS A 638 -27.76 10.72 -28.79
C HIS A 638 -28.76 9.64 -28.37
N VAL A 639 -28.25 8.49 -27.89
CA VAL A 639 -29.08 7.33 -27.50
C VAL A 639 -29.81 7.60 -26.18
N ASP A 640 -29.15 8.20 -25.17
CA ASP A 640 -29.78 8.51 -23.88
C ASP A 640 -30.92 9.52 -23.99
N ASN A 641 -30.86 10.43 -24.99
CA ASN A 641 -31.92 11.40 -25.29
C ASN A 641 -33.02 10.85 -26.22
N ASN A 642 -32.95 9.57 -26.61
CA ASN A 642 -33.88 8.94 -27.53
C ASN A 642 -34.06 9.73 -28.86
N PHE A 643 -32.97 10.27 -29.41
CA PHE A 643 -33.02 10.92 -30.71
C PHE A 643 -33.27 9.88 -31.82
N HIS A 644 -33.76 10.33 -32.96
CA HIS A 644 -34.04 9.42 -34.08
C HIS A 644 -32.78 8.64 -34.50
N PRO A 645 -32.89 7.31 -34.74
CA PRO A 645 -31.79 6.51 -35.20
C PRO A 645 -31.24 7.00 -36.54
N LEU A 646 -29.96 6.67 -36.79
CA LEU A 646 -29.29 7.05 -38.03
C LEU A 646 -30.01 6.46 -39.25
N PRO A 647 -30.36 7.24 -40.28
CA PRO A 647 -30.98 6.72 -41.52
C PRO A 647 -30.16 5.58 -42.12
N ALA A 648 -30.87 4.60 -42.71
CA ALA A 648 -30.26 3.36 -43.23
C ALA A 648 -29.02 3.62 -44.15
N ARG A 649 -29.13 4.62 -44.99
CA ARG A 649 -28.04 5.02 -45.91
C ARG A 649 -26.74 5.37 -45.13
N TYR A 650 -26.84 6.22 -44.15
CA TYR A 650 -25.66 6.64 -43.33
C TYR A 650 -25.19 5.53 -42.39
N ALA A 651 -26.12 4.67 -41.94
CA ALA A 651 -25.76 3.50 -41.14
C ALA A 651 -24.91 2.50 -41.94
N GLU A 652 -25.20 2.28 -43.22
CA GLU A 652 -24.39 1.42 -44.10
C GLU A 652 -23.05 2.04 -44.39
N GLU A 653 -22.96 3.33 -44.70
CA GLU A 653 -21.70 4.05 -44.86
C GLU A 653 -20.84 3.96 -43.58
N LEU A 654 -21.44 4.15 -42.42
CA LEU A 654 -20.74 4.04 -41.15
C LEU A 654 -20.20 2.62 -40.91
N ARG A 655 -20.95 1.56 -41.27
CA ARG A 655 -20.48 0.17 -41.19
C ARG A 655 -19.24 -0.09 -42.05
N LEU A 656 -19.20 0.47 -43.24
CA LEU A 656 -18.03 0.38 -44.13
C LEU A 656 -16.80 1.08 -43.48
N ILE A 657 -17.01 2.25 -42.90
CA ILE A 657 -15.98 2.99 -42.17
C ILE A 657 -15.46 2.19 -40.98
N ILE A 658 -16.37 1.62 -40.17
CA ILE A 658 -16.04 0.77 -39.01
C ILE A 658 -15.14 -0.39 -39.45
N THR A 659 -15.49 -1.07 -40.53
CA THR A 659 -14.71 -2.18 -41.10
C THR A 659 -13.33 -1.73 -41.53
N ARG A 660 -13.22 -0.64 -42.26
CA ARG A 660 -11.92 -0.09 -42.74
C ARG A 660 -11.01 0.34 -41.57
N VAL A 661 -11.57 1.01 -40.56
CA VAL A 661 -10.84 1.41 -39.36
C VAL A 661 -10.38 0.17 -38.60
N GLY A 662 -11.24 -0.85 -38.46
CA GLY A 662 -10.91 -2.13 -37.83
C GLY A 662 -9.74 -2.85 -38.52
N ILE A 663 -9.77 -2.94 -39.87
CA ILE A 663 -8.69 -3.51 -40.68
C ILE A 663 -7.38 -2.74 -40.40
N LEU A 664 -7.42 -1.41 -40.47
CA LEU A 664 -6.23 -0.58 -40.24
C LEU A 664 -5.60 -0.82 -38.84
N PHE A 665 -6.40 -0.90 -37.78
CA PHE A 665 -5.89 -1.22 -36.44
C PHE A 665 -5.30 -2.63 -36.37
N ASN A 666 -5.94 -3.60 -36.99
CA ASN A 666 -5.48 -4.99 -37.02
C ASN A 666 -4.15 -5.12 -37.78
N ASP A 667 -4.03 -4.45 -38.92
CA ASP A 667 -2.81 -4.44 -39.73
C ASP A 667 -1.64 -3.78 -38.97
N ILE A 668 -1.92 -2.69 -38.23
CA ILE A 668 -0.93 -2.03 -37.36
C ILE A 668 -0.51 -2.99 -36.22
N SER A 669 -1.44 -3.66 -35.61
CA SER A 669 -1.14 -4.62 -34.54
C SER A 669 -0.33 -5.81 -35.06
N ALA A 670 -0.70 -6.37 -36.22
CA ALA A 670 0.03 -7.45 -36.89
C ALA A 670 1.46 -7.06 -37.29
N MET A 671 1.63 -5.85 -37.84
CA MET A 671 2.95 -5.31 -38.13
C MET A 671 3.84 -5.20 -36.89
N MET A 672 3.27 -4.77 -35.76
CA MET A 672 4.01 -4.65 -34.49
C MET A 672 4.37 -6.01 -33.90
N GLU A 673 3.51 -7.03 -34.03
CA GLU A 673 3.78 -8.39 -33.57
C GLU A 673 4.83 -9.12 -34.43
N LEU A 674 4.77 -8.92 -35.73
CA LEU A 674 5.72 -9.53 -36.68
C LEU A 674 7.09 -8.83 -36.74
N GLY A 675 7.17 -7.61 -36.14
CA GLY A 675 8.39 -6.83 -36.16
C GLY A 675 8.83 -6.39 -37.56
N THR A 676 7.90 -6.06 -38.48
CA THR A 676 8.15 -5.68 -39.87
C THR A 676 8.02 -4.15 -40.08
N PRO A 677 9.03 -3.33 -39.71
CA PRO A 677 8.92 -1.89 -39.81
C PRO A 677 8.81 -1.39 -41.28
N GLU A 678 9.11 -2.22 -42.24
CA GLU A 678 8.99 -1.92 -43.68
C GLU A 678 7.54 -1.65 -44.12
N ALA A 679 6.58 -2.29 -43.45
CA ALA A 679 5.15 -2.08 -43.69
C ALA A 679 4.64 -0.69 -43.25
N VAL A 680 5.40 0.06 -42.44
CA VAL A 680 5.00 1.37 -41.92
C VAL A 680 4.66 2.36 -43.06
N THR A 681 5.41 2.37 -44.13
CA THR A 681 5.16 3.28 -45.25
C THR A 681 3.83 2.98 -45.93
N THR A 682 3.52 1.71 -46.14
CA THR A 682 2.22 1.26 -46.71
C THR A 682 1.06 1.59 -45.77
N LEU A 683 1.19 1.29 -44.47
CA LEU A 683 0.16 1.60 -43.51
C LEU A 683 -0.10 3.10 -43.32
N ARG A 684 0.93 3.92 -43.47
CA ARG A 684 0.78 5.39 -43.46
C ARG A 684 -0.01 5.87 -44.67
N ARG A 685 0.21 5.27 -45.84
CA ARG A 685 -0.56 5.57 -47.06
C ARG A 685 -2.02 5.16 -46.88
N HIS A 686 -2.31 3.98 -46.30
CA HIS A 686 -3.66 3.56 -45.98
C HIS A 686 -4.35 4.52 -44.96
N CYS A 687 -3.61 5.08 -43.98
CA CYS A 687 -4.11 6.14 -43.13
C CYS A 687 -4.51 7.40 -43.92
N ASP A 688 -3.68 7.83 -44.91
CA ASP A 688 -3.97 8.99 -45.73
C ASP A 688 -5.18 8.74 -46.63
N GLU A 689 -5.26 7.60 -47.30
CA GLU A 689 -6.40 7.19 -48.14
C GLU A 689 -7.72 7.13 -47.32
N LEU A 690 -7.69 6.57 -46.13
CA LEU A 690 -8.86 6.53 -45.26
C LEU A 690 -9.27 7.93 -44.78
N LYS A 691 -8.30 8.78 -44.45
CA LYS A 691 -8.54 10.16 -44.03
C LYS A 691 -9.16 11.00 -45.13
N ASP A 692 -8.68 10.84 -46.39
CA ASP A 692 -9.23 11.52 -47.55
C ASP A 692 -10.65 11.04 -47.83
N SER A 693 -10.90 9.73 -47.79
CA SER A 693 -12.26 9.15 -47.90
C SER A 693 -13.23 9.67 -46.84
N LEU A 694 -12.77 9.81 -45.57
CA LEU A 694 -13.58 10.40 -44.51
C LEU A 694 -13.87 11.88 -44.76
N SER A 695 -12.92 12.63 -45.29
CA SER A 695 -13.08 14.04 -45.66
C SER A 695 -14.08 14.21 -46.79
N ASP A 696 -13.99 13.37 -47.84
CA ASP A 696 -14.91 13.40 -48.95
C ASP A 696 -16.34 13.09 -48.52
N THR A 697 -16.53 12.04 -47.69
CA THR A 697 -17.81 11.72 -47.07
C THR A 697 -18.34 12.88 -46.23
N TYR A 698 -17.50 13.53 -45.46
CA TYR A 698 -17.88 14.70 -44.66
C TYR A 698 -18.35 15.87 -45.54
N HIS A 699 -17.63 16.20 -46.60
CA HIS A 699 -17.97 17.30 -47.53
C HIS A 699 -19.21 17.00 -48.38
N ALA A 700 -19.46 15.74 -48.73
CA ALA A 700 -20.65 15.31 -49.49
C ALA A 700 -21.97 15.49 -48.74
N LEU A 701 -21.88 15.66 -47.41
CA LEU A 701 -23.07 15.89 -46.57
C LEU A 701 -23.55 17.36 -46.54
N PHE A 702 -22.69 18.33 -46.84
CA PHE A 702 -23.03 19.76 -46.74
C PHE A 702 -24.21 20.20 -47.65
N PRO A 703 -24.29 19.77 -48.90
CA PRO A 703 -25.46 20.11 -49.74
C PRO A 703 -26.77 19.59 -49.20
N GLN A 704 -26.74 18.39 -48.58
CA GLN A 704 -27.92 17.71 -48.03
C GLN A 704 -28.45 18.38 -46.78
N ILE A 705 -27.61 19.07 -46.00
CA ILE A 705 -27.98 19.84 -44.80
C ILE A 705 -28.81 21.07 -45.17
N ARG A 706 -28.59 21.63 -46.37
CA ARG A 706 -29.29 22.82 -46.89
C ARG A 706 -30.75 22.53 -47.32
N GLU A 707 -31.05 21.30 -47.70
CA GLU A 707 -32.33 20.88 -48.25
C GLU A 707 -33.26 20.16 -47.24
N GLY A 708 -32.82 19.93 -45.98
CA GLY A 708 -33.48 19.02 -45.08
C GLY A 708 -34.29 19.65 -43.97
N ASP A 709 -35.29 18.90 -43.44
CA ASP A 709 -36.13 19.18 -42.28
C ASP A 709 -35.35 19.30 -40.99
N ALA A 710 -35.77 20.15 -40.05
CA ALA A 710 -35.10 20.41 -38.78
C ALA A 710 -34.89 19.13 -37.90
N ALA A 711 -35.75 18.11 -38.05
CA ALA A 711 -35.61 16.82 -37.36
C ALA A 711 -34.42 15.98 -37.85
N SER A 712 -33.96 16.16 -39.10
CA SER A 712 -32.79 15.47 -39.67
C SER A 712 -31.46 16.11 -39.28
N LEU A 713 -31.47 17.37 -38.89
CA LEU A 713 -30.26 18.15 -38.55
C LEU A 713 -29.52 17.57 -37.33
N THR A 714 -30.19 17.18 -36.28
CA THR A 714 -29.58 16.61 -35.06
C THR A 714 -28.88 15.28 -35.34
N VAL A 715 -29.50 14.43 -36.16
CA VAL A 715 -28.93 13.13 -36.55
C VAL A 715 -27.70 13.32 -37.46
N LEU A 716 -27.81 14.24 -38.45
CA LEU A 716 -26.67 14.59 -39.32
C LEU A 716 -25.49 15.17 -38.53
N TYR A 717 -25.79 16.00 -37.55
CA TYR A 717 -24.74 16.57 -36.67
C TYR A 717 -23.97 15.49 -35.92
N VAL A 718 -24.63 14.47 -35.36
CA VAL A 718 -23.98 13.33 -34.72
C VAL A 718 -23.11 12.56 -35.70
N TYR A 719 -23.59 12.29 -36.89
CA TYR A 719 -22.83 11.60 -37.94
C TYR A 719 -21.60 12.38 -38.39
N LEU A 720 -21.71 13.70 -38.61
CA LEU A 720 -20.58 14.58 -38.90
C LEU A 720 -19.51 14.57 -37.83
N ASN A 721 -19.93 14.62 -36.54
CA ASN A 721 -18.98 14.55 -35.42
C ASN A 721 -18.29 13.18 -35.34
N LEU A 722 -19.00 12.09 -35.61
CA LEU A 722 -18.42 10.74 -35.69
C LEU A 722 -17.35 10.65 -36.78
N LEU A 723 -17.62 11.19 -37.99
CA LEU A 723 -16.67 11.23 -39.08
C LEU A 723 -15.43 12.06 -38.70
N GLN A 724 -15.65 13.23 -38.09
CA GLN A 724 -14.56 14.12 -37.68
C GLN A 724 -13.66 13.49 -36.62
N GLU A 725 -14.23 12.94 -35.55
CA GLU A 725 -13.44 12.31 -34.49
C GLU A 725 -12.73 11.03 -34.98
N THR A 726 -13.35 10.28 -35.91
CA THR A 726 -12.70 9.15 -36.57
C THR A 726 -11.51 9.61 -37.42
N ARG A 727 -11.64 10.71 -38.17
CA ARG A 727 -10.56 11.30 -38.96
C ARG A 727 -9.38 11.75 -38.09
N GLU A 728 -9.66 12.38 -36.93
CA GLU A 728 -8.62 12.76 -35.96
C GLU A 728 -7.94 11.54 -35.36
N MET A 729 -8.67 10.48 -35.11
CA MET A 729 -8.12 9.21 -34.62
C MET A 729 -7.17 8.59 -35.65
N VAL A 730 -7.54 8.56 -36.94
CA VAL A 730 -6.67 8.09 -38.04
C VAL A 730 -5.44 8.98 -38.20
N SER A 731 -5.57 10.29 -37.99
CA SER A 731 -4.42 11.21 -37.96
C SER A 731 -3.44 10.89 -36.81
N CYS A 732 -3.95 10.50 -35.67
CA CYS A 732 -3.12 10.04 -34.54
C CYS A 732 -2.43 8.72 -34.86
N LEU A 733 -3.08 7.75 -35.55
CA LEU A 733 -2.46 6.50 -36.01
C LEU A 733 -1.31 6.76 -36.98
N ARG A 734 -1.51 7.67 -37.95
CA ARG A 734 -0.47 8.05 -38.90
C ARG A 734 0.79 8.63 -38.22
N LYS A 735 0.58 9.49 -37.20
CA LYS A 735 1.67 10.07 -36.40
C LYS A 735 2.35 9.01 -35.55
N PHE A 736 1.57 8.09 -34.97
CA PHE A 736 2.06 6.95 -34.19
C PHE A 736 2.98 6.05 -35.03
N LEU A 737 2.57 5.67 -36.23
CA LEU A 737 3.39 4.87 -37.16
C LEU A 737 4.75 5.53 -37.45
N ARG A 738 4.79 6.87 -37.62
CA ARG A 738 6.06 7.59 -37.75
C ARG A 738 6.93 7.49 -36.50
N ALA A 739 6.33 7.64 -35.32
CA ALA A 739 7.05 7.54 -34.07
C ALA A 739 7.59 6.11 -33.85
N TYR A 740 6.78 5.11 -34.16
CA TYR A 740 7.16 3.70 -34.07
C TYR A 740 8.37 3.37 -34.98
N ALA A 741 8.32 3.74 -36.26
CA ALA A 741 9.44 3.51 -37.18
C ALA A 741 10.73 4.14 -36.66
N LYS A 742 10.67 5.35 -36.15
CA LYS A 742 11.85 6.05 -35.62
C LYS A 742 12.37 5.50 -34.29
N MET A 743 11.51 4.85 -33.52
CA MET A 743 11.92 4.11 -32.31
C MET A 743 12.65 2.80 -32.66
N GLN A 744 12.24 2.12 -33.72
CA GLN A 744 12.84 0.87 -34.20
C GLN A 744 14.11 1.05 -35.06
N ASP A 745 14.39 2.27 -35.54
CA ASP A 745 15.52 2.55 -36.43
C ASP A 745 16.86 2.31 -35.71
N SER A 746 17.56 1.24 -36.09
CA SER A 746 18.82 0.78 -35.47
C SER A 746 20.08 1.44 -36.06
N ASN A 747 19.97 2.21 -37.14
CA ASN A 747 21.11 2.69 -37.94
C ASN A 747 21.97 3.76 -37.25
N PHE A 748 21.66 4.17 -36.02
CA PHE A 748 22.40 5.25 -35.37
C PHE A 748 23.44 4.78 -34.31
N SER A 749 23.31 3.57 -33.75
CA SER A 749 24.26 3.09 -32.77
C SER A 749 25.60 2.60 -33.33
N SER A 750 25.63 2.17 -34.62
CA SER A 750 26.85 1.62 -35.24
C SER A 750 27.73 2.65 -36.00
N SER A 751 27.17 3.78 -36.44
CA SER A 751 27.92 4.74 -37.27
C SER A 751 28.80 5.75 -36.52
N ARG A 752 28.63 5.90 -35.19
CA ARG A 752 29.48 6.80 -34.37
C ARG A 752 30.58 6.11 -33.57
N LEU A 753 30.51 4.79 -33.40
CA LEU A 753 31.60 4.02 -32.76
C LEU A 753 32.82 3.85 -33.69
N THR A 754 32.70 4.15 -35.02
CA THR A 754 33.81 4.10 -35.98
C THR A 754 34.47 5.43 -36.24
N ALA A 755 33.99 6.54 -35.70
CA ALA A 755 34.60 7.86 -35.81
C ALA A 755 35.30 8.26 -34.52
N SER A 756 36.38 7.55 -34.13
CA SER A 756 37.39 8.07 -33.21
C SER A 756 38.29 9.00 -33.98
N PRO A 757 38.50 10.27 -33.60
CA PRO A 757 39.50 11.11 -34.23
C PRO A 757 40.88 10.63 -33.84
N ALA A 758 41.75 10.49 -34.85
CA ALA A 758 43.18 10.27 -34.72
C ALA A 758 43.87 11.45 -34.05
#